data_a515e08148102ff3bd744d1d411e2ca5
#
_entry.id   a515e08148102ff3bd744d1d411e2ca5
#
_cell.length_a   1.000
_cell.length_b   1.000
_cell.length_c   1.000
_cell.angle_alpha   90.00
_cell.angle_beta   90.00
_cell.angle_gamma   90.00
#
_symmetry.space_group_name_H-M   'P 1'
#
loop_
_entity.id
_entity.type
_entity.pdbx_description
1 polymer ?
#
loop_
_entity_poly.entity_id
_entity_poly.type
_entity_poly.pdbx_seq_one_letter_code
_entity_poly.pdbx_strand_id
1 'polypeptide(L)'
;MSPSAASNPEIPELANHQENGGHPFRIFDRYERLTALICFLVALVTYWSTVMPNIGLNDDGEMATAALHFGVMHPSGYPLWTILAGLFSHIIPFGNGSWKINLFSGLCMAIGAGVFSLISLNATRWLGVARTPATVLAIAATLTFSWVTPIWSHAVVGKGLYALHVCLMLILLMLTYVWIRRPHWKNAFVWLIFIFCLGMSNHHMTLAMAFLPLLVILLLHAELFWEYALYSIFTAALLYLGFAYLSTDQYHPLAMKAAVRLLYTVGAGFILLLVIRRKLTEWRQGLLILVAVFAGLLPYAYMPLTSSTNPPMNWSYCSTPEGFFYAINRSQYWGTLADQLQGSVGKLVGVPPVEKQKGPKAADEESTIQSFNGFCKVFWHVMVQNVSPFPLIFALLGFALFWRLPREQRIWFYLLIIGFCLSAFLQPLSWNNGYDNSGWDMQYQYQSLAYGFFLMLASFGAAVLFSKLAERFPKAGWVRMIVPIIAIATALYTFVISLPNSSQRGHWFGWMYGHDMLVDLPKDSFVFGGTDPGRFVPTYMVFGESFEKYKRDPNFDRRDLYIVTQNALADTFYNRYIRSHYTAERPTTFSWIEKLLGRDKTYPEERLTFPHREEIMALFETLMRKYQENPTTMPNPQSDPVALNSAVGEWIFLHNRDRQDGTPRHFYVEESFPMTWSYPYAIPHGLCYEIAHDKMDALPPGTAEKDLAWWDDYIKKLEAMPGFRHDDLAQHSFAKLRNTGGNIYGFRNMRAEAERAYKQALYLWPANTETTSNLVNLLTQEGRFKDARDLVAGFLPIDPNSKVLQRLMIATEARLKASQDLPLQLGALQ
;
A
#
# COMPACT_ATOMS: atom_id res chain seq x y z
N MET A 1 72.01 17.88 -20.76
CA MET A 1 70.84 17.92 -21.64
C MET A 1 69.73 17.14 -20.93
N SER A 2 68.81 17.86 -20.30
CA SER A 2 67.65 17.31 -19.58
C SER A 2 66.55 16.93 -20.57
N PRO A 3 65.78 15.82 -20.35
CA PRO A 3 64.58 15.55 -21.16
C PRO A 3 63.44 16.40 -20.64
N SER A 4 62.73 17.01 -21.57
CA SER A 4 61.55 17.86 -21.40
C SER A 4 60.36 17.11 -20.76
N ALA A 5 59.73 17.78 -19.81
CA ALA A 5 58.46 17.38 -19.21
C ALA A 5 57.38 17.37 -20.26
N ALA A 6 56.74 16.19 -20.45
CA ALA A 6 55.50 16.06 -21.18
C ALA A 6 54.35 16.67 -20.35
N SER A 7 53.72 17.66 -20.88
CA SER A 7 52.53 18.32 -20.32
C SER A 7 51.35 17.34 -20.20
N ASN A 8 50.91 17.10 -18.93
CA ASN A 8 49.65 16.45 -18.63
C ASN A 8 48.49 17.30 -19.25
N PRO A 9 47.50 16.67 -19.85
CA PRO A 9 46.30 17.41 -20.28
C PRO A 9 45.55 17.89 -19.02
N GLU A 10 45.30 19.18 -19.01
CA GLU A 10 44.57 19.90 -17.96
C GLU A 10 43.24 19.20 -17.68
N ILE A 11 43.11 18.70 -16.45
CA ILE A 11 41.81 18.36 -15.84
C ILE A 11 41.09 19.71 -15.68
N PRO A 12 39.91 19.93 -16.30
CA PRO A 12 39.24 21.22 -16.21
C PRO A 12 38.85 21.53 -14.76
N GLU A 13 39.20 22.67 -14.27
CA GLU A 13 38.71 23.50 -13.14
C GLU A 13 37.58 22.98 -12.28
N LEU A 14 37.68 21.82 -11.67
CA LEU A 14 36.77 21.37 -10.59
C LEU A 14 37.34 21.65 -9.20
N ALA A 15 38.58 22.08 -9.11
CA ALA A 15 39.28 22.26 -7.83
C ALA A 15 39.09 23.66 -7.17
N ASN A 16 38.65 24.70 -7.91
CA ASN A 16 38.66 26.07 -7.40
C ASN A 16 37.31 26.64 -6.93
N HIS A 17 36.28 25.82 -6.73
CA HIS A 17 34.99 26.29 -6.15
C HIS A 17 34.84 26.05 -4.64
N GLN A 18 35.94 25.77 -3.92
CA GLN A 18 35.87 25.41 -2.49
C GLN A 18 35.71 26.58 -1.52
N GLU A 19 35.90 27.85 -1.96
CA GLU A 19 36.03 28.97 -1.00
C GLU A 19 34.91 30.03 -1.02
N ASN A 20 33.92 29.96 -1.87
CA ASN A 20 32.83 30.92 -1.83
C ASN A 20 31.51 30.29 -1.40
N GLY A 21 30.88 30.82 -0.34
CA GLY A 21 29.60 30.43 0.26
C GLY A 21 28.41 30.35 -0.70
N GLY A 22 28.55 29.68 -1.81
CA GLY A 22 27.54 29.47 -2.82
C GLY A 22 26.47 28.47 -2.39
N HIS A 23 25.25 28.65 -2.87
CA HIS A 23 24.11 27.80 -2.60
C HIS A 23 24.46 26.31 -2.86
N PRO A 24 24.14 25.36 -1.94
CA PRO A 24 24.61 23.96 -1.98
C PRO A 24 24.22 23.23 -3.28
N PHE A 25 23.07 23.56 -3.87
CA PHE A 25 22.60 22.96 -5.13
C PHE A 25 23.29 23.47 -6.40
N ARG A 26 24.27 24.35 -6.29
CA ARG A 26 25.15 24.75 -7.43
C ARG A 26 26.06 23.61 -7.93
N ILE A 27 26.10 22.47 -7.24
CA ILE A 27 26.76 21.25 -7.77
C ILE A 27 26.10 20.74 -9.06
N PHE A 28 24.81 21.01 -9.23
CA PHE A 28 24.09 20.66 -10.45
C PHE A 28 24.16 21.83 -11.46
N ASP A 29 24.80 21.60 -12.59
CA ASP A 29 24.89 22.59 -13.64
C ASP A 29 23.57 22.77 -14.42
N ARG A 30 23.51 23.75 -15.29
CA ARG A 30 22.30 24.07 -16.07
C ARG A 30 21.92 22.92 -17.00
N TYR A 31 22.91 22.24 -17.57
CA TYR A 31 22.68 21.12 -18.46
C TYR A 31 22.09 19.91 -17.71
N GLU A 32 22.61 19.60 -16.54
CA GLU A 32 22.09 18.50 -15.70
C GLU A 32 20.65 18.75 -15.29
N ARG A 33 20.30 20.01 -14.93
CA ARG A 33 18.91 20.39 -14.61
C ARG A 33 17.99 20.27 -15.83
N LEU A 34 18.47 20.63 -17.02
CA LEU A 34 17.69 20.48 -18.26
C LEU A 34 17.45 18.99 -18.59
N THR A 35 18.48 18.14 -18.45
CA THR A 35 18.33 16.69 -18.64
C THR A 35 17.32 16.10 -17.66
N ALA A 36 17.37 16.51 -16.39
CA ALA A 36 16.40 16.08 -15.38
C ALA A 36 14.97 16.54 -15.72
N LEU A 37 14.81 17.76 -16.22
CA LEU A 37 13.51 18.27 -16.69
C LEU A 37 12.98 17.44 -17.87
N ILE A 38 13.83 17.07 -18.82
CA ILE A 38 13.44 16.22 -19.95
C ILE A 38 12.99 14.84 -19.43
N CYS A 39 13.75 14.21 -18.53
CA CYS A 39 13.38 12.93 -17.93
C CYS A 39 12.07 13.03 -17.15
N PHE A 40 11.87 14.10 -16.37
CA PHE A 40 10.60 14.40 -15.70
C PHE A 40 9.44 14.47 -16.69
N LEU A 41 9.60 15.23 -17.78
CA LEU A 41 8.53 15.40 -18.79
C LEU A 41 8.21 14.09 -19.51
N VAL A 42 9.22 13.28 -19.87
CA VAL A 42 9.01 11.97 -20.50
C VAL A 42 8.27 11.03 -19.55
N ALA A 43 8.68 10.97 -18.28
CA ALA A 43 7.98 10.17 -17.27
C ALA A 43 6.54 10.67 -17.06
N LEU A 44 6.33 11.97 -16.94
CA LEU A 44 5.01 12.59 -16.75
C LEU A 44 4.07 12.26 -17.93
N VAL A 45 4.53 12.42 -19.16
CA VAL A 45 3.75 12.10 -20.36
C VAL A 45 3.42 10.60 -20.40
N THR A 46 4.38 9.73 -20.07
CA THR A 46 4.15 8.29 -20.01
C THR A 46 3.05 7.97 -18.99
N TYR A 47 3.16 8.48 -17.76
CA TYR A 47 2.20 8.20 -16.69
C TYR A 47 0.82 8.76 -16.98
N TRP A 48 0.73 10.03 -17.40
CA TRP A 48 -0.55 10.67 -17.68
C TRP A 48 -1.27 10.07 -18.90
N SER A 49 -0.53 9.57 -19.89
CA SER A 49 -1.13 8.90 -21.06
C SER A 49 -1.64 7.50 -20.76
N THR A 50 -1.15 6.88 -19.69
CA THR A 50 -1.52 5.52 -19.26
C THR A 50 -2.28 5.48 -17.93
N VAL A 51 -2.72 6.63 -17.44
CA VAL A 51 -3.42 6.78 -16.16
C VAL A 51 -4.79 6.09 -16.17
N MET A 52 -5.18 5.57 -15.02
CA MET A 52 -6.52 5.03 -14.78
C MET A 52 -7.59 6.11 -14.91
N PRO A 53 -8.67 5.87 -15.67
CA PRO A 53 -9.67 6.90 -15.97
C PRO A 53 -10.60 7.25 -14.80
N ASN A 54 -10.70 6.38 -13.80
CA ASN A 54 -11.51 6.58 -12.60
C ASN A 54 -10.88 5.81 -11.43
N ILE A 55 -11.68 5.21 -10.58
CA ILE A 55 -11.28 4.51 -9.37
C ILE A 55 -10.79 3.09 -9.66
N GLY A 56 -9.81 2.60 -8.90
CA GLY A 56 -9.38 1.20 -8.85
C GLY A 56 -10.16 0.36 -7.84
N LEU A 57 -9.84 -0.93 -7.80
CA LEU A 57 -10.52 -1.93 -6.97
C LEU A 57 -9.80 -2.22 -5.63
N ASN A 58 -8.92 -1.34 -5.19
CA ASN A 58 -8.21 -1.40 -3.90
C ASN A 58 -8.68 -0.27 -2.97
N ASP A 59 -7.73 0.25 -2.15
CA ASP A 59 -7.96 1.41 -1.26
C ASP A 59 -8.20 2.73 -2.03
N ASP A 60 -8.17 2.71 -3.36
CA ASP A 60 -8.32 3.92 -4.20
C ASP A 60 -9.61 4.69 -3.88
N GLY A 61 -10.70 3.97 -3.53
CA GLY A 61 -11.96 4.59 -3.17
C GLY A 61 -11.92 5.36 -1.86
N GLU A 62 -11.28 4.80 -0.88
CA GLU A 62 -11.05 5.48 0.40
C GLU A 62 -10.17 6.72 0.19
N MET A 63 -9.06 6.54 -0.54
CA MET A 63 -8.11 7.60 -0.83
C MET A 63 -8.76 8.74 -1.60
N ALA A 64 -9.50 8.42 -2.66
CA ALA A 64 -10.20 9.41 -3.44
C ALA A 64 -11.25 10.16 -2.60
N THR A 65 -12.06 9.45 -1.82
CA THR A 65 -13.05 10.06 -0.93
C THR A 65 -12.40 10.95 0.12
N ALA A 66 -11.32 10.48 0.75
CA ALA A 66 -10.59 11.25 1.76
C ALA A 66 -9.95 12.51 1.16
N ALA A 67 -9.32 12.42 -0.01
CA ALA A 67 -8.69 13.57 -0.65
C ALA A 67 -9.73 14.61 -1.11
N LEU A 68 -10.83 14.17 -1.74
CA LEU A 68 -11.90 15.06 -2.24
C LEU A 68 -12.60 15.81 -1.11
N HIS A 69 -12.75 15.17 0.04
CA HIS A 69 -13.45 15.77 1.19
C HIS A 69 -12.52 16.18 2.33
N PHE A 70 -11.22 16.17 2.15
CA PHE A 70 -10.26 16.41 3.25
C PHE A 70 -10.63 15.58 4.47
N GLY A 71 -10.72 14.25 4.33
CA GLY A 71 -11.08 13.31 5.38
C GLY A 71 -9.87 12.65 6.05
N VAL A 72 -10.12 11.60 6.84
CA VAL A 72 -9.11 10.79 7.51
C VAL A 72 -9.27 9.34 7.07
N MET A 73 -8.23 8.79 6.43
CA MET A 73 -8.17 7.40 5.97
C MET A 73 -7.87 6.43 7.14
N HIS A 74 -7.86 5.13 6.80
CA HIS A 74 -7.42 4.09 7.74
C HIS A 74 -6.03 4.38 8.34
N PRO A 75 -5.67 3.82 9.49
CA PRO A 75 -4.35 4.01 10.11
C PRO A 75 -3.17 3.73 9.14
N SER A 76 -2.24 4.67 8.95
CA SER A 76 -1.94 5.87 9.80
C SER A 76 -2.56 7.21 9.36
N GLY A 77 -3.62 7.23 8.56
CA GLY A 77 -4.32 8.46 8.16
C GLY A 77 -3.69 9.24 7.01
N TYR A 78 -2.41 9.05 6.71
CA TYR A 78 -1.63 9.63 5.59
C TYR A 78 -1.85 11.13 5.33
N PRO A 79 -1.74 12.00 6.35
CA PRO A 79 -2.24 13.38 6.26
C PRO A 79 -1.55 14.22 5.19
N LEU A 80 -0.23 14.06 4.98
CA LEU A 80 0.48 14.81 3.95
C LEU A 80 -0.08 14.53 2.56
N TRP A 81 -0.27 13.25 2.23
CA TRP A 81 -0.81 12.85 0.93
C TRP A 81 -2.23 13.38 0.75
N THR A 82 -3.10 13.22 1.76
CA THR A 82 -4.50 13.67 1.71
C THR A 82 -4.60 15.17 1.43
N ILE A 83 -3.79 15.98 2.12
CA ILE A 83 -3.75 17.43 1.89
C ILE A 83 -3.31 17.76 0.46
N LEU A 84 -2.19 17.18 0.01
CA LEU A 84 -1.62 17.52 -1.29
C LEU A 84 -2.48 17.02 -2.45
N ALA A 85 -2.97 15.79 -2.38
CA ALA A 85 -3.86 15.22 -3.40
C ALA A 85 -5.21 15.95 -3.44
N GLY A 86 -5.76 16.29 -2.27
CA GLY A 86 -6.97 17.11 -2.16
C GLY A 86 -6.80 18.48 -2.80
N LEU A 87 -5.76 19.22 -2.43
CA LEU A 87 -5.46 20.53 -3.04
C LEU A 87 -5.30 20.41 -4.56
N PHE A 88 -4.52 19.43 -5.03
CA PHE A 88 -4.30 19.21 -6.46
C PHE A 88 -5.63 18.95 -7.20
N SER A 89 -6.49 18.08 -6.64
CA SER A 89 -7.77 17.74 -7.26
C SER A 89 -8.73 18.94 -7.36
N HIS A 90 -8.71 19.86 -6.41
CA HIS A 90 -9.55 21.07 -6.41
C HIS A 90 -9.01 22.18 -7.32
N ILE A 91 -7.69 22.22 -7.57
CA ILE A 91 -7.08 23.19 -8.49
C ILE A 91 -7.41 22.85 -9.95
N ILE A 92 -7.51 21.57 -10.31
CA ILE A 92 -7.82 21.16 -11.68
C ILE A 92 -9.34 21.27 -11.94
N PRO A 93 -9.78 22.13 -12.89
CA PRO A 93 -11.22 22.42 -13.07
C PRO A 93 -11.99 21.42 -13.94
N PHE A 94 -11.33 20.38 -14.48
CA PHE A 94 -11.91 19.39 -15.40
C PHE A 94 -11.55 17.97 -15.00
N GLY A 95 -12.27 16.97 -15.54
CA GLY A 95 -12.11 15.57 -15.21
C GLY A 95 -12.80 15.18 -13.89
N ASN A 96 -13.00 13.88 -13.68
CA ASN A 96 -13.55 13.38 -12.42
C ASN A 96 -12.50 13.39 -11.29
N GLY A 97 -12.97 13.35 -10.04
CA GLY A 97 -12.11 13.49 -8.86
C GLY A 97 -11.04 12.42 -8.75
N SER A 98 -11.40 11.15 -8.97
CA SER A 98 -10.44 10.05 -8.90
C SER A 98 -9.35 10.15 -9.98
N TRP A 99 -9.72 10.49 -11.21
CA TRP A 99 -8.74 10.72 -12.29
C TRP A 99 -7.74 11.82 -11.94
N LYS A 100 -8.18 12.93 -11.32
CA LYS A 100 -7.28 14.00 -10.86
C LYS A 100 -6.28 13.50 -9.82
N ILE A 101 -6.73 12.64 -8.90
CA ILE A 101 -5.88 12.03 -7.87
C ILE A 101 -4.88 11.06 -8.50
N ASN A 102 -5.28 10.31 -9.52
CA ASN A 102 -4.39 9.45 -10.31
C ASN A 102 -3.31 10.29 -11.03
N LEU A 103 -3.66 11.45 -11.58
CA LEU A 103 -2.69 12.40 -12.16
C LEU A 103 -1.69 12.92 -11.12
N PHE A 104 -2.14 13.17 -9.89
CA PHE A 104 -1.25 13.58 -8.79
C PHE A 104 -0.19 12.51 -8.49
N SER A 105 -0.59 11.23 -8.50
CA SER A 105 0.34 10.10 -8.36
C SER A 105 1.42 10.12 -9.43
N GLY A 106 1.01 10.30 -10.71
CA GLY A 106 1.92 10.42 -11.84
C GLY A 106 2.86 11.61 -11.73
N LEU A 107 2.38 12.76 -11.25
CA LEU A 107 3.20 13.95 -11.01
C LEU A 107 4.26 13.69 -9.94
N CYS A 108 3.90 13.11 -8.81
CA CYS A 108 4.84 12.79 -7.74
C CYS A 108 5.96 11.83 -8.23
N MET A 109 5.59 10.78 -8.96
CA MET A 109 6.57 9.82 -9.48
C MET A 109 7.46 10.45 -10.56
N ALA A 110 6.91 11.30 -11.43
CA ALA A 110 7.69 12.02 -12.43
C ALA A 110 8.70 12.99 -11.79
N ILE A 111 8.33 13.69 -10.71
CA ILE A 111 9.29 14.51 -9.92
C ILE A 111 10.41 13.61 -9.39
N GLY A 112 10.06 12.43 -8.85
CA GLY A 112 11.03 11.42 -8.41
C GLY A 112 12.00 11.02 -9.55
N ALA A 113 11.49 10.79 -10.75
CA ALA A 113 12.32 10.48 -11.93
C ALA A 113 13.28 11.62 -12.29
N GLY A 114 12.83 12.88 -12.22
CA GLY A 114 13.69 14.04 -12.41
C GLY A 114 14.81 14.13 -11.37
N VAL A 115 14.50 13.88 -10.10
CA VAL A 115 15.49 13.84 -9.01
C VAL A 115 16.48 12.68 -9.21
N PHE A 116 16.00 11.49 -9.59
CA PHE A 116 16.84 10.34 -9.91
C PHE A 116 17.83 10.68 -11.04
N SER A 117 17.35 11.32 -12.09
CA SER A 117 18.18 11.77 -13.24
C SER A 117 19.28 12.74 -12.79
N LEU A 118 18.95 13.72 -11.95
CA LEU A 118 19.92 14.70 -11.41
C LEU A 118 21.06 14.01 -10.67
N ILE A 119 20.71 13.10 -9.75
CA ILE A 119 21.70 12.36 -8.96
C ILE A 119 22.55 11.48 -9.89
N SER A 120 21.89 10.68 -10.73
CA SER A 120 22.55 9.69 -11.61
C SER A 120 23.52 10.36 -12.58
N LEU A 121 23.12 11.47 -13.24
CA LEU A 121 23.98 12.21 -14.18
C LEU A 121 25.19 12.84 -13.46
N ASN A 122 24.95 13.55 -12.36
CA ASN A 122 26.03 14.21 -11.62
C ASN A 122 26.98 13.17 -10.99
N ALA A 123 26.50 12.05 -10.46
CA ALA A 123 27.29 10.96 -9.92
C ALA A 123 28.16 10.30 -11.01
N THR A 124 27.61 10.07 -12.21
CA THR A 124 28.32 9.51 -13.36
C THR A 124 29.44 10.44 -13.81
N ARG A 125 29.19 11.76 -13.86
CA ARG A 125 30.21 12.76 -14.17
C ARG A 125 31.27 12.86 -13.07
N TRP A 126 30.88 12.68 -11.81
CA TRP A 126 31.81 12.65 -10.68
C TRP A 126 32.81 11.49 -10.75
N LEU A 127 32.44 10.38 -11.46
CA LEU A 127 33.36 9.27 -11.80
C LEU A 127 34.31 9.60 -12.98
N GLY A 128 34.30 10.81 -13.52
CA GLY A 128 35.14 11.24 -14.64
C GLY A 128 34.60 10.88 -16.02
N VAL A 129 33.36 10.38 -16.13
CA VAL A 129 32.73 10.10 -17.42
C VAL A 129 32.43 11.43 -18.16
N ALA A 130 32.84 11.52 -19.43
CA ALA A 130 32.56 12.68 -20.27
C ALA A 130 31.05 12.97 -20.37
N ARG A 131 30.67 14.24 -20.61
CA ARG A 131 29.29 14.71 -20.55
C ARG A 131 28.31 13.86 -21.38
N THR A 132 28.59 13.62 -22.66
CA THR A 132 27.67 12.91 -23.57
C THR A 132 27.39 11.47 -23.11
N PRO A 133 28.38 10.59 -22.89
CA PRO A 133 28.09 9.23 -22.41
C PRO A 133 27.47 9.23 -20.99
N ALA A 134 27.85 10.15 -20.10
CA ALA A 134 27.23 10.27 -18.80
C ALA A 134 25.72 10.59 -18.91
N THR A 135 25.36 11.49 -19.82
CA THR A 135 23.96 11.84 -20.09
C THR A 135 23.16 10.66 -20.61
N VAL A 136 23.74 9.90 -21.58
CA VAL A 136 23.06 8.72 -22.15
C VAL A 136 22.84 7.67 -21.07
N LEU A 137 23.84 7.37 -20.23
CA LEU A 137 23.73 6.40 -19.14
C LEU A 137 22.69 6.85 -18.09
N ALA A 138 22.69 8.14 -17.72
CA ALA A 138 21.76 8.67 -16.74
C ALA A 138 20.30 8.67 -17.26
N ILE A 139 20.08 9.07 -18.52
CA ILE A 139 18.74 9.00 -19.15
C ILE A 139 18.28 7.56 -19.21
N ALA A 140 19.10 6.63 -19.70
CA ALA A 140 18.75 5.22 -19.81
C ALA A 140 18.40 4.63 -18.43
N ALA A 141 19.20 4.89 -17.38
CA ALA A 141 18.91 4.43 -16.04
C ALA A 141 17.62 5.05 -15.47
N THR A 142 17.38 6.34 -15.71
CA THR A 142 16.17 7.03 -15.25
C THR A 142 14.92 6.50 -15.95
N LEU A 143 14.98 6.24 -17.25
CA LEU A 143 13.86 5.69 -18.01
C LEU A 143 13.60 4.23 -17.61
N THR A 144 14.65 3.43 -17.39
CA THR A 144 14.49 2.09 -16.82
C THR A 144 13.81 2.14 -15.46
N PHE A 145 14.22 3.06 -14.55
CA PHE A 145 13.57 3.29 -13.27
C PHE A 145 12.10 3.70 -13.44
N SER A 146 11.82 4.63 -14.36
CA SER A 146 10.46 5.15 -14.57
C SER A 146 9.51 4.11 -15.16
N TRP A 147 10.02 3.18 -15.96
CA TRP A 147 9.22 2.23 -16.72
C TRP A 147 9.18 0.82 -16.12
N VAL A 148 9.94 0.54 -15.05
CA VAL A 148 9.82 -0.75 -14.36
C VAL A 148 8.44 -0.87 -13.71
N THR A 149 7.80 -2.04 -13.87
CA THR A 149 6.40 -2.26 -13.45
C THR A 149 6.07 -1.77 -12.03
N PRO A 150 6.86 -2.04 -10.97
CA PRO A 150 6.52 -1.57 -9.62
C PRO A 150 6.49 -0.04 -9.46
N ILE A 151 7.23 0.70 -10.27
CA ILE A 151 7.25 2.17 -10.25
C ILE A 151 6.09 2.72 -11.10
N TRP A 152 5.94 2.19 -12.31
CA TRP A 152 4.93 2.67 -13.25
C TRP A 152 3.51 2.39 -12.76
N SER A 153 3.23 1.20 -12.22
CA SER A 153 1.91 0.85 -11.69
C SER A 153 1.45 1.80 -10.58
N HIS A 154 2.35 2.24 -9.69
CA HIS A 154 2.01 3.23 -8.65
C HIS A 154 1.84 4.66 -9.15
N ALA A 155 2.37 4.97 -10.31
CA ALA A 155 2.25 6.31 -10.91
C ALA A 155 0.90 6.54 -11.61
N VAL A 156 0.12 5.48 -11.89
CA VAL A 156 -1.07 5.56 -12.75
C VAL A 156 -2.38 5.26 -12.02
N VAL A 157 -2.34 4.99 -10.72
CA VAL A 157 -3.49 4.67 -9.85
C VAL A 157 -3.61 5.62 -8.67
N GLY A 158 -4.78 5.62 -8.02
CA GLY A 158 -5.10 6.47 -6.86
C GLY A 158 -4.28 6.17 -5.60
N LYS A 159 -3.67 4.99 -5.49
CA LYS A 159 -2.75 4.59 -4.41
C LYS A 159 -1.44 5.41 -4.39
N GLY A 160 -1.53 6.70 -4.71
CA GLY A 160 -0.44 7.66 -4.89
C GLY A 160 0.38 7.98 -3.64
N LEU A 161 -0.02 7.51 -2.47
CA LEU A 161 0.80 7.62 -1.25
C LEU A 161 2.19 6.98 -1.45
N TYR A 162 2.27 5.88 -2.22
CA TYR A 162 3.55 5.22 -2.55
C TYR A 162 4.35 6.05 -3.57
N ALA A 163 3.70 6.68 -4.54
CA ALA A 163 4.36 7.57 -5.49
C ALA A 163 4.97 8.80 -4.77
N LEU A 164 4.23 9.42 -3.85
CA LEU A 164 4.74 10.51 -3.01
C LEU A 164 5.85 10.02 -2.08
N HIS A 165 5.73 8.82 -1.52
CA HIS A 165 6.78 8.21 -0.69
C HIS A 165 8.10 8.07 -1.46
N VAL A 166 8.09 7.46 -2.64
CA VAL A 166 9.28 7.30 -3.50
C VAL A 166 9.87 8.68 -3.86
N CYS A 167 9.03 9.65 -4.20
CA CYS A 167 9.46 11.02 -4.48
C CYS A 167 10.20 11.64 -3.28
N LEU A 168 9.63 11.59 -2.08
CA LEU A 168 10.25 12.14 -0.86
C LEU A 168 11.55 11.42 -0.50
N MET A 169 11.60 10.10 -0.70
CA MET A 169 12.82 9.32 -0.43
C MET A 169 13.94 9.65 -1.43
N LEU A 170 13.62 9.88 -2.69
CA LEU A 170 14.59 10.35 -3.68
C LEU A 170 15.06 11.77 -3.37
N ILE A 171 14.20 12.65 -2.87
CA ILE A 171 14.59 13.98 -2.38
C ILE A 171 15.53 13.85 -1.17
N LEU A 172 15.22 12.98 -0.21
CA LEU A 172 16.09 12.69 0.94
C LEU A 172 17.47 12.18 0.48
N LEU A 173 17.48 11.28 -0.50
CA LEU A 173 18.70 10.75 -1.09
C LEU A 173 19.49 11.86 -1.85
N MET A 174 18.82 12.77 -2.55
CA MET A 174 19.45 13.92 -3.20
C MET A 174 20.10 14.86 -2.18
N LEU A 175 19.41 15.16 -1.09
CA LEU A 175 19.98 16.00 -0.01
C LEU A 175 21.22 15.32 0.60
N THR A 176 21.16 14.03 0.82
CA THR A 176 22.27 13.19 1.27
C THR A 176 23.46 13.27 0.31
N TYR A 177 23.19 13.11 -1.00
CA TYR A 177 24.20 13.22 -2.05
C TYR A 177 24.84 14.63 -2.09
N VAL A 178 24.03 15.67 -2.02
CA VAL A 178 24.50 17.07 -1.99
C VAL A 178 25.39 17.30 -0.76
N TRP A 179 25.04 16.75 0.40
CA TRP A 179 25.86 16.89 1.61
C TRP A 179 27.21 16.16 1.49
N ILE A 180 27.26 14.96 0.93
CA ILE A 180 28.53 14.26 0.64
C ILE A 180 29.43 15.12 -0.29
N ARG A 181 28.84 15.77 -1.30
CA ARG A 181 29.55 16.63 -2.27
C ARG A 181 29.92 18.01 -1.69
N ARG A 182 29.23 18.43 -0.63
CA ARG A 182 29.41 19.71 0.07
C ARG A 182 29.42 19.52 1.59
N PRO A 183 30.44 18.88 2.18
CA PRO A 183 30.49 18.50 3.62
C PRO A 183 30.30 19.71 4.56
N HIS A 184 30.73 20.93 4.14
CA HIS A 184 30.58 22.17 4.91
C HIS A 184 29.19 22.81 4.87
N TRP A 185 28.18 22.16 4.26
CA TRP A 185 26.81 22.65 4.28
C TRP A 185 26.18 22.44 5.66
N LYS A 186 26.24 23.48 6.51
CA LYS A 186 25.82 23.42 7.91
C LYS A 186 24.38 22.99 8.14
N ASN A 187 23.44 23.39 7.26
CA ASN A 187 22.03 23.10 7.43
C ASN A 187 21.60 21.78 6.76
N ALA A 188 22.52 20.98 6.23
CA ALA A 188 22.19 19.74 5.55
C ALA A 188 21.38 18.79 6.42
N PHE A 189 21.81 18.58 7.66
CA PHE A 189 21.13 17.68 8.59
C PHE A 189 19.72 18.17 8.96
N VAL A 190 19.52 19.48 9.10
CA VAL A 190 18.21 20.08 9.38
C VAL A 190 17.23 19.76 8.25
N TRP A 191 17.65 19.93 6.99
CA TRP A 191 16.83 19.59 5.84
C TRP A 191 16.57 18.09 5.69
N LEU A 192 17.56 17.25 6.01
CA LEU A 192 17.38 15.80 6.03
C LEU A 192 16.32 15.38 7.06
N ILE A 193 16.39 15.92 8.29
CA ILE A 193 15.38 15.65 9.33
C ILE A 193 14.01 16.18 8.93
N PHE A 194 13.93 17.38 8.34
CA PHE A 194 12.65 17.93 7.88
C PHE A 194 11.97 17.02 6.84
N ILE A 195 12.69 16.61 5.78
CA ILE A 195 12.14 15.75 4.73
C ILE A 195 11.83 14.34 5.29
N PHE A 196 12.67 13.82 6.20
CA PHE A 196 12.40 12.56 6.88
C PHE A 196 11.07 12.62 7.68
N CYS A 197 10.89 13.65 8.52
CA CYS A 197 9.67 13.83 9.30
C CYS A 197 8.43 14.08 8.40
N LEU A 198 8.61 14.85 7.33
CA LEU A 198 7.56 15.04 6.32
C LEU A 198 7.18 13.72 5.64
N GLY A 199 8.16 12.88 5.32
CA GLY A 199 7.94 11.53 4.81
C GLY A 199 7.19 10.63 5.80
N MET A 200 7.47 10.75 7.11
CA MET A 200 6.73 10.03 8.16
C MET A 200 5.24 10.41 8.18
N SER A 201 4.90 11.68 7.94
CA SER A 201 3.50 12.12 7.84
C SER A 201 2.80 11.68 6.53
N ASN A 202 3.57 11.16 5.57
CA ASN A 202 3.04 10.47 4.40
C ASN A 202 2.90 8.96 4.64
N HIS A 203 3.99 8.28 5.04
CA HIS A 203 3.96 6.83 5.26
C HIS A 203 5.07 6.38 6.21
N HIS A 204 4.75 5.49 7.14
CA HIS A 204 5.70 4.97 8.16
C HIS A 204 6.89 4.17 7.56
N MET A 205 6.79 3.71 6.31
CA MET A 205 7.93 3.11 5.59
C MET A 205 9.16 4.01 5.55
N THR A 206 8.98 5.33 5.67
CA THR A 206 10.06 6.31 5.80
C THR A 206 11.02 5.98 6.96
N LEU A 207 10.53 5.30 8.01
CA LEU A 207 11.36 4.90 9.16
C LEU A 207 12.54 4.01 8.72
N ALA A 208 12.39 3.19 7.69
CA ALA A 208 13.47 2.39 7.13
C ALA A 208 14.64 3.26 6.61
N MET A 209 14.40 4.54 6.32
CA MET A 209 15.42 5.49 5.84
C MET A 209 16.04 6.33 6.96
N ALA A 210 15.69 6.12 8.22
CA ALA A 210 16.25 6.86 9.36
C ALA A 210 17.78 6.73 9.46
N PHE A 211 18.34 5.63 8.94
CA PHE A 211 19.79 5.41 8.92
C PHE A 211 20.55 6.42 8.03
N LEU A 212 19.92 6.94 6.97
CA LEU A 212 20.59 7.83 6.01
C LEU A 212 21.18 9.07 6.70
N PRO A 213 20.40 9.92 7.40
CA PRO A 213 20.97 11.08 8.07
C PRO A 213 21.98 10.71 9.16
N LEU A 214 21.76 9.63 9.90
CA LEU A 214 22.66 9.18 10.96
C LEU A 214 23.97 8.62 10.41
N LEU A 215 23.93 7.82 9.38
CA LEU A 215 25.13 7.23 8.78
C LEU A 215 25.96 8.30 8.07
N VAL A 216 25.35 9.26 7.40
CA VAL A 216 26.08 10.33 6.72
C VAL A 216 26.83 11.20 7.72
N ILE A 217 26.19 11.59 8.84
CA ILE A 217 26.89 12.38 9.86
C ILE A 217 28.02 11.60 10.51
N LEU A 218 27.84 10.31 10.76
CA LEU A 218 28.90 9.45 11.30
C LEU A 218 30.09 9.35 10.34
N LEU A 219 29.87 9.28 9.05
CA LEU A 219 30.93 9.09 8.03
C LEU A 219 31.63 10.38 7.64
N LEU A 220 30.91 11.53 7.69
CA LEU A 220 31.46 12.84 7.28
C LEU A 220 31.94 13.69 8.45
N HIS A 221 31.23 13.65 9.57
CA HIS A 221 31.43 14.52 10.74
C HIS A 221 31.27 13.72 12.05
N ALA A 222 32.10 12.72 12.23
CA ALA A 222 32.03 11.82 13.40
C ALA A 222 32.11 12.61 14.74
N GLU A 223 32.79 13.75 14.76
CA GLU A 223 32.90 14.64 15.92
C GLU A 223 31.55 15.26 16.33
N LEU A 224 30.66 15.49 15.37
CA LEU A 224 29.31 16.03 15.62
C LEU A 224 28.24 14.93 15.81
N PHE A 225 28.58 13.67 15.53
CA PHE A 225 27.62 12.58 15.57
C PHE A 225 26.89 12.49 16.91
N TRP A 226 27.63 12.52 18.00
CA TRP A 226 27.05 12.41 19.35
C TRP A 226 26.20 13.62 19.72
N GLU A 227 26.60 14.83 19.33
CA GLU A 227 25.83 16.04 19.58
C GLU A 227 24.50 16.02 18.83
N TYR A 228 24.49 15.64 17.55
CA TYR A 228 23.28 15.55 16.73
C TYR A 228 22.40 14.35 17.08
N ALA A 229 23.00 13.22 17.46
CA ALA A 229 22.26 12.10 18.03
C ALA A 229 21.54 12.50 19.33
N LEU A 230 22.20 13.24 20.21
CA LEU A 230 21.60 13.77 21.44
C LEU A 230 20.42 14.70 21.16
N TYR A 231 20.53 15.61 20.19
CA TYR A 231 19.44 16.48 19.80
C TYR A 231 18.25 15.69 19.23
N SER A 232 18.52 14.69 18.40
CA SER A 232 17.48 13.84 17.80
C SER A 232 16.76 13.02 18.87
N ILE A 233 17.49 12.40 19.81
CA ILE A 233 16.94 11.64 20.94
C ILE A 233 16.12 12.55 21.84
N PHE A 234 16.63 13.75 22.14
CA PHE A 234 15.91 14.71 22.96
C PHE A 234 14.59 15.14 22.30
N THR A 235 14.63 15.44 21.01
CA THR A 235 13.41 15.78 20.26
C THR A 235 12.40 14.64 20.21
N ALA A 236 12.86 13.40 19.98
CA ALA A 236 12.01 12.22 20.03
C ALA A 236 11.38 12.02 21.42
N ALA A 237 12.16 12.22 22.49
CA ALA A 237 11.68 12.17 23.87
C ALA A 237 10.65 13.28 24.15
N LEU A 238 10.84 14.49 23.59
CA LEU A 238 9.90 15.62 23.68
C LEU A 238 8.56 15.30 23.04
N LEU A 239 8.60 14.73 21.86
CA LEU A 239 7.41 14.27 21.16
C LEU A 239 6.72 13.15 21.93
N TYR A 240 7.47 12.13 22.37
CA TYR A 240 6.90 11.02 23.15
C TYR A 240 6.21 11.50 24.43
N LEU A 241 6.78 12.50 25.11
CA LEU A 241 6.14 13.14 26.29
C LEU A 241 4.85 13.85 25.94
N GLY A 242 4.84 14.62 24.88
CA GLY A 242 3.60 15.25 24.38
C GLY A 242 2.53 14.19 24.15
N PHE A 243 2.89 13.10 23.51
CA PHE A 243 2.03 11.94 23.28
C PHE A 243 1.58 11.30 24.59
N ALA A 244 2.50 10.95 25.50
CA ALA A 244 2.17 10.32 26.78
C ALA A 244 1.32 11.22 27.68
N TYR A 245 1.45 12.53 27.58
CA TYR A 245 0.65 13.51 28.33
C TYR A 245 -0.76 13.63 27.78
N LEU A 246 -0.93 13.59 26.45
CA LEU A 246 -2.22 13.71 25.77
C LEU A 246 -2.98 12.38 25.71
N SER A 247 -2.29 11.23 25.89
CA SER A 247 -2.93 9.92 25.91
C SER A 247 -3.69 9.70 27.21
N THR A 248 -4.78 8.92 27.15
CA THR A 248 -5.55 8.53 28.32
C THR A 248 -4.80 7.55 29.22
N ASP A 249 -5.24 7.42 30.48
CA ASP A 249 -4.64 6.49 31.45
C ASP A 249 -4.73 5.02 31.02
N GLN A 250 -5.62 4.69 30.10
CA GLN A 250 -5.79 3.35 29.54
C GLN A 250 -4.56 2.89 28.71
N TYR A 251 -3.86 3.83 28.05
CA TYR A 251 -2.70 3.50 27.21
C TYR A 251 -1.36 3.61 27.93
N HIS A 252 -1.27 4.46 28.97
CA HIS A 252 -0.03 4.67 29.72
C HIS A 252 -0.29 4.82 31.22
N PRO A 253 0.08 3.83 32.04
CA PRO A 253 -0.06 3.89 33.50
C PRO A 253 0.58 5.15 34.10
N LEU A 254 -0.02 5.68 35.14
CA LEU A 254 0.42 6.92 35.82
C LEU A 254 1.90 6.88 36.26
N ALA A 255 2.37 5.72 36.71
CA ALA A 255 3.78 5.50 37.06
C ALA A 255 4.72 5.64 35.83
N MET A 256 4.31 5.18 34.67
CA MET A 256 5.08 5.32 33.43
C MET A 256 5.11 6.79 32.96
N LYS A 257 3.98 7.51 33.06
CA LYS A 257 3.93 8.97 32.83
C LYS A 257 4.86 9.75 33.78
N ALA A 258 4.90 9.37 35.04
CA ALA A 258 5.79 9.98 36.01
C ALA A 258 7.26 9.70 35.73
N ALA A 259 7.62 8.45 35.41
CA ALA A 259 8.97 8.05 35.03
C ALA A 259 9.46 8.78 33.77
N VAL A 260 8.60 8.92 32.76
CA VAL A 260 8.92 9.66 31.52
C VAL A 260 9.10 11.15 31.83
N ARG A 261 8.26 11.77 32.66
CA ARG A 261 8.45 13.19 33.11
C ARG A 261 9.78 13.38 33.84
N LEU A 262 10.13 12.45 34.72
CA LEU A 262 11.40 12.49 35.45
C LEU A 262 12.59 12.39 34.50
N LEU A 263 12.60 11.36 33.63
CA LEU A 263 13.67 11.16 32.63
C LEU A 263 13.83 12.40 31.74
N TYR A 264 12.75 13.05 31.43
CA TYR A 264 12.70 14.23 30.59
C TYR A 264 13.27 15.46 31.31
N THR A 265 12.86 15.68 32.55
CA THR A 265 13.38 16.81 33.36
C THR A 265 14.87 16.65 33.59
N VAL A 266 15.32 15.42 33.92
CA VAL A 266 16.75 15.09 34.09
C VAL A 266 17.50 15.25 32.77
N GLY A 267 16.95 14.74 31.63
CA GLY A 267 17.56 14.87 30.31
C GLY A 267 17.68 16.33 29.87
N ALA A 268 16.62 17.14 30.05
CA ALA A 268 16.65 18.57 29.76
C ALA A 268 17.67 19.30 30.62
N GLY A 269 17.71 18.99 31.92
CA GLY A 269 18.71 19.55 32.84
C GLY A 269 20.13 19.18 32.46
N PHE A 270 20.35 17.94 32.03
CA PHE A 270 21.65 17.46 31.55
C PHE A 270 22.09 18.18 30.27
N ILE A 271 21.21 18.33 29.28
CA ILE A 271 21.47 19.08 28.05
C ILE A 271 21.80 20.55 28.38
N LEU A 272 20.99 21.18 29.24
CA LEU A 272 21.26 22.54 29.67
C LEU A 272 22.62 22.68 30.36
N LEU A 273 23.00 21.72 31.19
CA LEU A 273 24.31 21.68 31.83
C LEU A 273 25.46 21.57 30.80
N LEU A 274 25.27 20.72 29.76
CA LEU A 274 26.24 20.57 28.68
C LEU A 274 26.40 21.85 27.85
N VAL A 275 25.29 22.56 27.59
CA VAL A 275 25.29 23.86 26.91
C VAL A 275 26.04 24.89 27.75
N ILE A 276 25.71 25.02 29.05
CA ILE A 276 26.36 25.96 29.98
C ILE A 276 27.87 25.67 30.09
N ARG A 277 28.24 24.40 30.13
CA ARG A 277 29.63 23.98 30.15
C ARG A 277 30.36 24.04 28.82
N ARG A 278 29.73 24.59 27.79
CA ARG A 278 30.25 24.69 26.42
C ARG A 278 30.75 23.34 25.85
N LYS A 279 30.10 22.25 26.25
CA LYS A 279 30.35 20.90 25.69
C LYS A 279 29.54 20.63 24.45
N LEU A 280 28.44 21.37 24.23
CA LEU A 280 27.67 21.39 23.00
C LEU A 280 28.03 22.66 22.22
N THR A 281 28.57 22.48 21.03
CA THR A 281 29.11 23.55 20.17
C THR A 281 28.08 24.07 19.19
N GLU A 282 27.17 23.20 18.73
CA GLU A 282 26.20 23.44 17.67
C GLU A 282 24.74 23.52 18.19
N TRP A 283 24.53 24.09 19.40
CA TRP A 283 23.20 24.19 20.02
C TRP A 283 22.17 24.93 19.14
N ARG A 284 22.58 25.85 18.26
CA ARG A 284 21.69 26.51 17.28
C ARG A 284 21.15 25.52 16.26
N GLN A 285 21.97 24.57 15.82
CA GLN A 285 21.53 23.48 14.95
C GLN A 285 20.53 22.57 15.69
N GLY A 286 20.72 22.31 16.99
CA GLY A 286 19.75 21.61 17.84
C GLY A 286 18.37 22.25 17.82
N LEU A 287 18.30 23.58 17.94
CA LEU A 287 17.04 24.33 17.84
C LEU A 287 16.42 24.23 16.44
N LEU A 288 17.22 24.33 15.38
CA LEU A 288 16.75 24.16 14.01
C LEU A 288 16.27 22.74 13.73
N ILE A 289 16.92 21.72 14.29
CA ILE A 289 16.48 20.32 14.23
C ILE A 289 15.09 20.19 14.89
N LEU A 290 14.91 20.75 16.08
CA LEU A 290 13.63 20.77 16.77
C LEU A 290 12.52 21.39 15.89
N VAL A 291 12.77 22.56 15.32
CA VAL A 291 11.83 23.23 14.40
C VAL A 291 11.55 22.38 13.18
N ALA A 292 12.57 21.74 12.60
CA ALA A 292 12.43 20.88 11.43
C ALA A 292 11.55 19.65 11.72
N VAL A 293 11.71 19.03 12.89
CA VAL A 293 10.87 17.90 13.32
C VAL A 293 9.41 18.34 13.45
N PHE A 294 9.14 19.43 14.20
CA PHE A 294 7.77 19.91 14.36
C PHE A 294 7.14 20.35 13.04
N ALA A 295 7.88 21.05 12.18
CA ALA A 295 7.40 21.46 10.86
C ALA A 295 7.14 20.27 9.94
N GLY A 296 8.00 19.23 9.96
CA GLY A 296 7.83 18.02 9.15
C GLY A 296 6.67 17.15 9.62
N LEU A 297 6.37 17.16 10.92
CA LEU A 297 5.24 16.41 11.51
C LEU A 297 3.93 17.24 11.58
N LEU A 298 3.98 18.52 11.21
CA LEU A 298 2.79 19.40 11.26
C LEU A 298 1.57 18.83 10.51
N PRO A 299 1.70 18.09 9.38
CA PRO A 299 0.55 17.49 8.72
C PRO A 299 -0.28 16.59 9.64
N TYR A 300 0.29 15.98 10.69
CA TYR A 300 -0.51 15.20 11.64
C TYR A 300 -1.55 16.04 12.40
N ALA A 301 -1.32 17.35 12.61
CA ALA A 301 -2.31 18.24 13.23
C ALA A 301 -3.58 18.40 12.37
N TYR A 302 -3.49 18.15 11.07
CA TYR A 302 -4.64 18.13 10.16
C TYR A 302 -5.67 17.07 10.59
N MET A 303 -5.25 15.88 11.05
CA MET A 303 -6.16 14.77 11.32
C MET A 303 -7.22 15.10 12.40
N PRO A 304 -6.88 15.58 13.59
CA PRO A 304 -7.89 15.99 14.58
C PRO A 304 -8.74 17.17 14.10
N LEU A 305 -8.15 18.14 13.41
CA LEU A 305 -8.85 19.31 12.90
C LEU A 305 -9.93 18.95 11.88
N THR A 306 -9.58 18.12 10.88
CA THR A 306 -10.55 17.69 9.88
C THR A 306 -11.57 16.70 10.45
N SER A 307 -11.15 15.76 11.31
CA SER A 307 -12.03 14.79 11.94
C SER A 307 -13.12 15.47 12.77
N SER A 308 -12.83 16.63 13.40
CA SER A 308 -13.81 17.40 14.18
C SER A 308 -14.94 18.00 13.30
N THR A 309 -14.72 18.12 11.98
CA THR A 309 -15.75 18.55 11.01
C THR A 309 -16.60 17.41 10.47
N ASN A 310 -16.39 16.19 10.96
CA ASN A 310 -17.11 14.98 10.56
C ASN A 310 -17.16 14.73 9.03
N PRO A 311 -16.00 14.55 8.34
CA PRO A 311 -15.95 14.30 6.90
C PRO A 311 -16.53 12.94 6.55
N PRO A 312 -16.99 12.72 5.28
CA PRO A 312 -17.50 11.44 4.79
C PRO A 312 -16.56 10.24 4.98
N MET A 313 -15.24 10.50 5.02
CA MET A 313 -14.22 9.53 5.38
C MET A 313 -13.54 9.98 6.67
N ASN A 314 -13.83 9.31 7.79
CA ASN A 314 -13.35 9.66 9.13
C ASN A 314 -13.00 8.39 9.95
N TRP A 315 -12.23 7.48 9.35
CA TRP A 315 -12.05 6.10 9.78
C TRP A 315 -11.68 5.93 11.25
N SER A 316 -10.67 6.64 11.72
CA SER A 316 -10.14 6.48 13.10
C SER A 316 -10.79 7.43 14.09
N TYR A 317 -11.72 8.27 13.68
CA TYR A 317 -12.37 9.29 14.51
C TYR A 317 -11.37 10.13 15.31
N CYS A 318 -10.39 10.70 14.61
CA CYS A 318 -9.22 11.38 15.19
C CYS A 318 -9.53 12.69 15.93
N SER A 319 -10.78 13.13 15.99
CA SER A 319 -11.23 14.25 16.84
C SER A 319 -11.07 13.96 18.34
N THR A 320 -10.89 12.69 18.72
CA THR A 320 -10.57 12.28 20.08
C THR A 320 -9.10 11.90 20.20
N PRO A 321 -8.44 12.12 21.36
CA PRO A 321 -7.06 11.70 21.57
C PRO A 321 -6.85 10.21 21.31
N GLU A 322 -7.78 9.37 21.77
CA GLU A 322 -7.72 7.91 21.61
C GLU A 322 -7.72 7.53 20.11
N GLY A 323 -8.66 8.09 19.32
CA GLY A 323 -8.75 7.84 17.89
C GLY A 323 -7.53 8.34 17.13
N PHE A 324 -6.96 9.48 17.53
CA PHE A 324 -5.73 10.00 16.96
C PHE A 324 -4.55 9.06 17.22
N PHE A 325 -4.37 8.57 18.46
CA PHE A 325 -3.31 7.60 18.78
C PHE A 325 -3.54 6.24 18.15
N TYR A 326 -4.79 5.78 18.06
CA TYR A 326 -5.15 4.57 17.34
C TYR A 326 -4.69 4.63 15.87
N ALA A 327 -4.91 5.79 15.21
CA ALA A 327 -4.46 5.99 13.84
C ALA A 327 -2.93 5.98 13.72
N ILE A 328 -2.22 6.81 14.49
CA ILE A 328 -0.76 6.93 14.39
C ILE A 328 -0.04 5.64 14.74
N ASN A 329 -0.50 4.92 15.79
CA ASN A 329 0.09 3.65 16.21
C ASN A 329 -0.27 2.48 15.29
N ARG A 330 -1.16 2.67 14.31
CA ARG A 330 -1.66 1.60 13.44
C ARG A 330 -2.24 0.42 14.21
N SER A 331 -2.90 0.69 15.32
CA SER A 331 -3.39 -0.32 16.27
C SER A 331 -4.35 -1.34 15.64
N GLN A 332 -4.99 -0.98 14.52
CA GLN A 332 -5.86 -1.86 13.74
C GLN A 332 -5.15 -3.11 13.19
N TYR A 333 -3.84 -3.01 12.89
CA TYR A 333 -3.16 -4.07 12.13
C TYR A 333 -2.31 -5.00 13.01
N TRP A 334 -1.45 -4.45 13.90
CA TRP A 334 -0.36 -5.23 14.46
C TRP A 334 -0.02 -4.93 15.93
N GLY A 335 -0.86 -4.19 16.63
CA GLY A 335 -0.45 -3.61 17.88
C GLY A 335 0.43 -2.36 17.66
N THR A 336 1.25 -1.99 18.63
CA THR A 336 2.05 -0.77 18.55
C THR A 336 3.24 -0.90 17.57
N LEU A 337 3.77 0.24 17.08
CA LEU A 337 5.01 0.27 16.30
C LEU A 337 6.18 -0.42 17.05
N ALA A 338 6.19 -0.34 18.38
CA ALA A 338 7.15 -1.04 19.22
C ALA A 338 7.04 -2.57 19.10
N ASP A 339 5.81 -3.12 19.05
CA ASP A 339 5.58 -4.55 18.84
C ASP A 339 6.08 -5.01 17.45
N GLN A 340 5.92 -4.18 16.44
CA GLN A 340 6.40 -4.45 15.07
C GLN A 340 7.94 -4.48 15.01
N LEU A 341 8.60 -3.49 15.61
CA LEU A 341 10.06 -3.42 15.68
C LEU A 341 10.62 -4.57 16.50
N GLN A 342 10.02 -4.92 17.64
CA GLN A 342 10.42 -6.03 18.47
C GLN A 342 10.26 -7.38 17.74
N GLY A 343 9.16 -7.57 17.00
CA GLY A 343 8.93 -8.75 16.17
C GLY A 343 9.97 -8.87 15.05
N SER A 344 10.30 -7.77 14.39
CA SER A 344 11.29 -7.74 13.29
C SER A 344 12.71 -7.98 13.79
N VAL A 345 13.12 -7.31 14.86
CA VAL A 345 14.43 -7.50 15.50
C VAL A 345 14.53 -8.88 16.15
N GLY A 346 13.46 -9.36 16.81
CA GLY A 346 13.44 -10.69 17.41
C GLY A 346 13.63 -11.80 16.37
N LYS A 347 12.99 -11.72 15.22
CA LYS A 347 13.19 -12.66 14.10
C LYS A 347 14.63 -12.65 13.57
N LEU A 348 15.26 -11.47 13.49
CA LEU A 348 16.65 -11.31 13.05
C LEU A 348 17.65 -11.92 14.04
N VAL A 349 17.37 -11.88 15.34
CA VAL A 349 18.26 -12.35 16.43
C VAL A 349 17.88 -13.76 16.91
N GLY A 350 16.87 -14.40 16.30
CA GLY A 350 16.42 -15.76 16.66
C GLY A 350 15.64 -15.83 17.98
N VAL A 351 15.13 -14.69 18.48
CA VAL A 351 14.27 -14.66 19.67
C VAL A 351 12.82 -14.95 19.22
N PRO A 352 12.17 -15.99 19.77
CA PRO A 352 10.78 -16.27 19.41
C PRO A 352 9.91 -15.06 19.77
N PRO A 353 8.92 -14.71 18.91
CA PRO A 353 7.99 -13.64 19.21
C PRO A 353 7.23 -13.97 20.51
N VAL A 354 6.98 -12.93 21.32
CA VAL A 354 6.12 -13.05 22.50
C VAL A 354 4.77 -13.59 22.03
N GLU A 355 4.35 -14.72 22.55
CA GLU A 355 3.07 -15.37 22.23
C GLU A 355 1.90 -14.42 22.55
N LYS A 356 1.58 -13.51 21.61
CA LYS A 356 0.22 -12.96 21.54
C LYS A 356 -0.61 -13.99 20.80
N GLN A 357 -1.72 -14.41 21.41
CA GLN A 357 -2.66 -15.37 20.85
C GLN A 357 -2.98 -15.01 19.40
N LYS A 358 -2.33 -15.71 18.47
CA LYS A 358 -2.56 -15.56 17.03
C LYS A 358 -3.79 -16.38 16.66
N GLY A 359 -4.66 -15.81 15.84
CA GLY A 359 -5.78 -16.54 15.25
C GLY A 359 -5.32 -17.73 14.39
N PRO A 360 -6.23 -18.54 13.85
CA PRO A 360 -5.95 -19.85 13.21
C PRO A 360 -5.01 -19.81 11.99
N LYS A 361 -4.58 -18.65 11.50
CA LYS A 361 -3.53 -18.50 10.48
C LYS A 361 -2.09 -18.78 10.97
N ALA A 362 -1.90 -19.01 12.28
CA ALA A 362 -0.57 -19.18 12.87
C ALA A 362 0.13 -20.53 12.55
N ALA A 363 -0.55 -21.49 11.95
CA ALA A 363 0.03 -22.80 11.60
C ALA A 363 1.01 -22.79 10.40
N ASP A 364 1.07 -21.69 9.64
CA ASP A 364 1.86 -21.57 8.42
C ASP A 364 2.93 -20.45 8.51
N GLU A 365 3.58 -20.27 9.67
CA GLU A 365 4.74 -19.33 9.74
C GLU A 365 5.84 -19.80 8.79
N GLU A 366 5.99 -19.09 7.67
CA GLU A 366 7.17 -19.25 6.82
C GLU A 366 8.42 -18.90 7.63
N SER A 367 9.43 -19.77 7.56
CA SER A 367 10.74 -19.45 8.16
C SER A 367 11.30 -18.18 7.52
N THR A 368 12.15 -17.44 8.25
CA THR A 368 12.86 -16.25 7.74
C THR A 368 13.60 -16.55 6.42
N ILE A 369 14.10 -17.79 6.26
CA ILE A 369 14.75 -18.27 5.03
C ILE A 369 13.77 -18.38 3.87
N GLN A 370 12.53 -18.85 4.10
CA GLN A 370 11.50 -18.92 3.06
C GLN A 370 11.07 -17.53 2.60
N SER A 371 10.89 -16.60 3.54
CA SER A 371 10.60 -15.19 3.23
C SER A 371 11.71 -14.52 2.42
N PHE A 372 12.97 -14.80 2.74
CA PHE A 372 14.13 -14.32 1.99
C PHE A 372 14.17 -14.91 0.56
N ASN A 373 13.96 -16.23 0.43
CA ASN A 373 13.91 -16.89 -0.87
C ASN A 373 12.77 -16.35 -1.75
N GLY A 374 11.61 -16.09 -1.14
CA GLY A 374 10.49 -15.46 -1.83
C GLY A 374 10.84 -14.06 -2.35
N PHE A 375 11.46 -13.22 -1.51
CA PHE A 375 11.98 -11.92 -1.95
C PHE A 375 12.93 -12.07 -3.14
N CYS A 376 13.89 -12.98 -3.07
CA CYS A 376 14.84 -13.20 -4.15
C CYS A 376 14.15 -13.62 -5.45
N LYS A 377 13.10 -14.44 -5.38
CA LYS A 377 12.31 -14.84 -6.55
C LYS A 377 11.58 -13.66 -7.19
N VAL A 378 10.88 -12.84 -6.38
CA VAL A 378 10.15 -11.66 -6.87
C VAL A 378 11.12 -10.65 -7.46
N PHE A 379 12.20 -10.33 -6.75
CA PHE A 379 13.23 -9.41 -7.23
C PHE A 379 13.89 -9.90 -8.53
N TRP A 380 14.21 -11.20 -8.61
CA TRP A 380 14.75 -11.82 -9.82
C TRP A 380 13.78 -11.73 -10.99
N HIS A 381 12.51 -12.05 -10.76
CA HIS A 381 11.47 -11.94 -11.77
C HIS A 381 11.38 -10.52 -12.33
N VAL A 382 11.27 -9.51 -11.45
CA VAL A 382 11.16 -8.12 -11.90
C VAL A 382 12.44 -7.66 -12.59
N MET A 383 13.62 -7.91 -12.01
CA MET A 383 14.89 -7.37 -12.54
C MET A 383 15.38 -8.12 -13.78
N VAL A 384 15.19 -9.42 -13.86
CA VAL A 384 15.73 -10.22 -14.95
C VAL A 384 14.71 -10.40 -16.08
N GLN A 385 13.45 -10.63 -15.78
CA GLN A 385 12.41 -10.86 -16.77
C GLN A 385 11.82 -9.56 -17.32
N ASN A 386 11.55 -8.58 -16.45
CA ASN A 386 10.92 -7.33 -16.87
C ASN A 386 11.93 -6.22 -17.24
N VAL A 387 13.16 -6.23 -16.68
CA VAL A 387 14.17 -5.18 -16.95
C VAL A 387 15.31 -5.69 -17.81
N SER A 388 15.76 -6.89 -17.68
CA SER A 388 16.91 -7.56 -18.28
C SER A 388 18.03 -7.86 -17.26
N PRO A 389 18.95 -8.77 -17.55
CA PRO A 389 20.04 -9.11 -16.62
C PRO A 389 21.15 -8.03 -16.54
N PHE A 390 21.20 -7.08 -17.47
CA PHE A 390 22.31 -6.12 -17.53
C PHE A 390 22.46 -5.20 -16.33
N PRO A 391 21.37 -4.63 -15.72
CA PRO A 391 21.50 -3.86 -14.49
C PRO A 391 22.13 -4.63 -13.35
N LEU A 392 21.84 -5.93 -13.21
CA LEU A 392 22.50 -6.78 -12.22
C LEU A 392 23.99 -6.92 -12.50
N ILE A 393 24.37 -7.16 -13.76
CA ILE A 393 25.77 -7.23 -14.19
C ILE A 393 26.49 -5.92 -13.88
N PHE A 394 25.89 -4.79 -14.20
CA PHE A 394 26.47 -3.47 -13.90
C PHE A 394 26.62 -3.22 -12.40
N ALA A 395 25.62 -3.54 -11.59
CA ALA A 395 25.68 -3.40 -10.13
C ALA A 395 26.81 -4.28 -9.54
N LEU A 396 26.93 -5.53 -9.97
CA LEU A 396 28.01 -6.45 -9.54
C LEU A 396 29.39 -5.97 -9.96
N LEU A 397 29.55 -5.44 -11.18
CA LEU A 397 30.81 -4.86 -11.64
C LEU A 397 31.15 -3.58 -10.84
N GLY A 398 30.16 -2.74 -10.54
CA GLY A 398 30.33 -1.62 -9.64
C GLY A 398 30.83 -2.07 -8.27
N PHE A 399 30.21 -3.11 -7.71
CA PHE A 399 30.63 -3.71 -6.45
C PHE A 399 32.05 -4.28 -6.49
N ALA A 400 32.46 -4.93 -7.58
CA ALA A 400 33.79 -5.47 -7.74
C ALA A 400 34.89 -4.40 -7.85
N LEU A 401 34.54 -3.18 -8.29
CA LEU A 401 35.52 -2.13 -8.61
C LEU A 401 35.52 -0.94 -7.64
N PHE A 402 34.50 -0.79 -6.77
CA PHE A 402 34.31 0.41 -5.95
C PHE A 402 35.44 0.66 -4.93
N TRP A 403 36.18 -0.38 -4.51
CA TRP A 403 37.33 -0.27 -3.61
C TRP A 403 38.41 0.68 -4.14
N ARG A 404 38.48 0.85 -5.46
CA ARG A 404 39.45 1.71 -6.15
C ARG A 404 39.06 3.17 -6.22
N LEU A 405 37.84 3.50 -5.72
CA LEU A 405 37.29 4.84 -5.79
C LEU A 405 37.78 5.73 -4.63
N PRO A 406 37.80 7.06 -4.78
CA PRO A 406 38.01 8.02 -3.69
C PRO A 406 37.02 7.81 -2.53
N ARG A 407 37.39 8.28 -1.31
CA ARG A 407 36.63 8.06 -0.08
C ARG A 407 35.17 8.50 -0.20
N GLU A 408 34.90 9.73 -0.71
CA GLU A 408 33.55 10.27 -0.81
C GLU A 408 32.66 9.47 -1.78
N GLN A 409 33.25 9.01 -2.90
CA GLN A 409 32.53 8.15 -3.86
C GLN A 409 32.24 6.78 -3.26
N ARG A 410 33.13 6.23 -2.43
CA ARG A 410 32.87 4.98 -1.68
C ARG A 410 31.78 5.17 -0.65
N ILE A 411 31.75 6.30 0.07
CA ILE A 411 30.66 6.60 1.02
C ILE A 411 29.32 6.61 0.28
N TRP A 412 29.22 7.27 -0.87
CA TRP A 412 28.03 7.25 -1.68
C TRP A 412 27.61 5.84 -2.07
N PHE A 413 28.54 5.01 -2.54
CA PHE A 413 28.29 3.63 -2.93
C PHE A 413 27.81 2.78 -1.75
N TYR A 414 28.41 2.90 -0.57
CA TYR A 414 27.97 2.24 0.65
C TYR A 414 26.55 2.61 1.03
N LEU A 415 26.19 3.89 0.93
CA LEU A 415 24.84 4.35 1.23
C LEU A 415 23.80 3.75 0.29
N LEU A 416 24.14 3.61 -0.99
CA LEU A 416 23.24 2.95 -1.96
C LEU A 416 23.08 1.45 -1.64
N ILE A 417 24.15 0.74 -1.28
CA ILE A 417 24.07 -0.68 -0.89
C ILE A 417 23.23 -0.83 0.39
N ILE A 418 23.52 -0.05 1.42
CA ILE A 418 22.77 -0.12 2.69
C ILE A 418 21.32 0.24 2.47
N GLY A 419 21.03 1.27 1.68
CA GLY A 419 19.68 1.64 1.29
C GLY A 419 18.95 0.54 0.56
N PHE A 420 19.60 -0.11 -0.39
CA PHE A 420 19.07 -1.29 -1.07
C PHE A 420 18.77 -2.42 -0.07
N CYS A 421 19.76 -2.82 0.75
CA CYS A 421 19.59 -3.91 1.70
C CYS A 421 18.44 -3.66 2.70
N LEU A 422 18.33 -2.45 3.24
CA LEU A 422 17.27 -2.11 4.20
C LEU A 422 15.90 -2.05 3.54
N SER A 423 15.80 -1.48 2.34
CA SER A 423 14.53 -1.42 1.61
C SER A 423 14.09 -2.79 1.10
N ALA A 424 15.05 -3.64 0.71
CA ALA A 424 14.79 -4.94 0.13
C ALA A 424 14.50 -6.01 1.19
N PHE A 425 15.18 -5.98 2.34
CA PHE A 425 15.15 -7.07 3.31
C PHE A 425 14.44 -6.72 4.61
N LEU A 426 14.69 -5.55 5.20
CA LEU A 426 14.10 -5.19 6.48
C LEU A 426 12.58 -5.14 6.41
N GLN A 427 12.05 -4.66 5.32
CA GLN A 427 10.63 -4.47 5.11
C GLN A 427 9.86 -5.77 4.82
N PRO A 428 10.30 -6.65 3.89
CA PRO A 428 9.68 -7.95 3.71
C PRO A 428 9.77 -8.85 4.93
N LEU A 429 10.87 -8.75 5.73
CA LEU A 429 11.03 -9.50 6.98
C LEU A 429 10.04 -9.06 8.06
N SER A 430 9.59 -7.80 8.03
CA SER A 430 8.58 -7.29 8.97
C SER A 430 7.16 -7.73 8.62
N TRP A 431 6.89 -8.09 7.36
CA TRP A 431 5.58 -8.48 6.85
C TRP A 431 5.64 -9.95 6.42
N ASN A 432 4.99 -10.82 7.18
CA ASN A 432 4.96 -12.25 6.90
C ASN A 432 3.89 -12.56 5.84
N ASN A 433 3.99 -11.93 4.65
CA ASN A 433 3.08 -12.19 3.54
C ASN A 433 3.57 -13.41 2.75
N GLY A 434 2.65 -14.31 2.42
CA GLY A 434 2.93 -15.44 1.54
C GLY A 434 3.45 -14.99 0.16
N TYR A 435 4.10 -15.89 -0.55
CA TYR A 435 4.61 -15.68 -1.91
C TYR A 435 3.72 -16.38 -2.96
N ASP A 436 2.43 -16.54 -2.63
CA ASP A 436 1.39 -16.87 -3.58
C ASP A 436 1.02 -15.66 -4.45
N ASN A 437 0.16 -15.85 -5.44
CA ASN A 437 -0.22 -14.79 -6.37
C ASN A 437 -0.81 -13.55 -5.67
N SER A 438 -1.43 -13.72 -4.50
CA SER A 438 -1.98 -12.59 -3.70
C SER A 438 -0.89 -11.78 -2.98
N GLY A 439 0.22 -12.42 -2.61
CA GLY A 439 1.35 -11.79 -1.94
C GLY A 439 2.26 -10.98 -2.87
N TRP A 440 2.27 -11.28 -4.18
CA TRP A 440 3.12 -10.59 -5.15
C TRP A 440 2.78 -9.12 -5.31
N ASP A 441 1.51 -8.75 -5.38
CA ASP A 441 1.07 -7.35 -5.50
C ASP A 441 1.50 -6.52 -4.29
N MET A 442 1.41 -7.08 -3.09
CA MET A 442 1.92 -6.41 -1.89
C MET A 442 3.43 -6.23 -1.92
N GLN A 443 4.18 -7.22 -2.44
CA GLN A 443 5.64 -7.11 -2.58
C GLN A 443 6.03 -5.97 -3.53
N TYR A 444 5.34 -5.79 -4.66
CA TYR A 444 5.61 -4.68 -5.58
C TYR A 444 5.44 -3.32 -4.89
N GLN A 445 4.41 -3.15 -4.07
CA GLN A 445 4.15 -1.90 -3.35
C GLN A 445 5.30 -1.53 -2.42
N TYR A 446 5.78 -2.48 -1.62
CA TYR A 446 6.77 -2.23 -0.60
C TYR A 446 8.22 -2.20 -1.13
N GLN A 447 8.50 -2.82 -2.26
CA GLN A 447 9.83 -2.90 -2.84
C GLN A 447 10.19 -1.75 -3.78
N SER A 448 9.27 -0.84 -4.10
CA SER A 448 9.48 0.24 -5.08
C SER A 448 10.76 1.04 -4.83
N LEU A 449 11.07 1.32 -3.57
CA LEU A 449 12.29 2.04 -3.19
C LEU A 449 13.57 1.19 -3.39
N ALA A 450 13.50 -0.12 -3.16
CA ALA A 450 14.64 -1.03 -3.39
C ALA A 450 15.05 -1.04 -4.86
N TYR A 451 14.09 -1.01 -5.78
CA TYR A 451 14.38 -0.88 -7.23
C TYR A 451 15.07 0.44 -7.56
N GLY A 452 14.68 1.54 -6.90
CA GLY A 452 15.33 2.84 -7.06
C GLY A 452 16.81 2.79 -6.65
N PHE A 453 17.13 2.25 -5.48
CA PHE A 453 18.52 2.08 -5.03
C PHE A 453 19.31 1.14 -5.94
N PHE A 454 18.72 0.02 -6.33
CA PHE A 454 19.37 -0.96 -7.19
C PHE A 454 19.72 -0.39 -8.57
N LEU A 455 18.78 0.30 -9.22
CA LEU A 455 19.03 0.90 -10.53
C LEU A 455 20.02 2.06 -10.48
N MET A 456 20.09 2.76 -9.35
CA MET A 456 21.13 3.77 -9.11
C MET A 456 22.52 3.14 -8.93
N LEU A 457 22.62 1.99 -8.22
CA LEU A 457 23.84 1.17 -8.14
C LEU A 457 24.25 0.67 -9.53
N ALA A 458 23.31 0.18 -10.32
CA ALA A 458 23.55 -0.28 -11.68
C ALA A 458 24.06 0.85 -12.59
N SER A 459 23.45 2.04 -12.51
CA SER A 459 23.92 3.24 -13.22
C SER A 459 25.35 3.62 -12.87
N PHE A 460 25.67 3.58 -11.57
CA PHE A 460 27.02 3.84 -11.07
C PHE A 460 28.02 2.78 -11.58
N GLY A 461 27.67 1.51 -11.53
CA GLY A 461 28.47 0.41 -12.06
C GLY A 461 28.70 0.48 -13.57
N ALA A 462 27.66 0.84 -14.33
CA ALA A 462 27.79 1.08 -15.77
C ALA A 462 28.78 2.24 -16.08
N ALA A 463 28.75 3.30 -15.27
CA ALA A 463 29.69 4.40 -15.39
C ALA A 463 31.14 4.00 -15.09
N VAL A 464 31.34 3.19 -14.03
CA VAL A 464 32.66 2.62 -13.69
C VAL A 464 33.16 1.73 -14.83
N LEU A 465 32.33 0.83 -15.35
CA LEU A 465 32.68 -0.03 -16.48
C LEU A 465 33.04 0.78 -17.74
N PHE A 466 32.23 1.80 -18.06
CA PHE A 466 32.51 2.70 -19.19
C PHE A 466 33.88 3.37 -19.06
N SER A 467 34.20 3.91 -17.86
CA SER A 467 35.50 4.55 -17.61
C SER A 467 36.65 3.55 -17.81
N LYS A 468 36.51 2.33 -17.30
CA LYS A 468 37.54 1.29 -17.46
C LYS A 468 37.73 0.84 -18.91
N LEU A 469 36.64 0.70 -19.67
CA LEU A 469 36.73 0.43 -21.11
C LEU A 469 37.37 1.59 -21.89
N ALA A 470 37.07 2.83 -21.50
CA ALA A 470 37.67 4.01 -22.09
C ALA A 470 39.18 4.11 -21.83
N GLU A 471 39.62 3.77 -20.62
CA GLU A 471 41.04 3.67 -20.24
C GLU A 471 41.78 2.54 -20.99
N ARG A 472 41.17 1.34 -21.06
CA ARG A 472 41.79 0.16 -21.67
C ARG A 472 41.85 0.17 -23.20
N PHE A 473 40.86 0.80 -23.83
CA PHE A 473 40.69 0.83 -25.29
C PHE A 473 40.56 2.27 -25.82
N PRO A 474 41.60 3.12 -25.65
CA PRO A 474 41.52 4.54 -25.99
C PRO A 474 41.26 4.82 -27.48
N LYS A 475 41.71 3.93 -28.38
CA LYS A 475 41.55 4.04 -29.82
C LYS A 475 40.30 3.37 -30.37
N ALA A 476 39.63 2.46 -29.64
CA ALA A 476 38.47 1.72 -30.09
C ALA A 476 37.15 2.41 -29.65
N GLY A 477 36.74 3.44 -30.37
CA GLY A 477 35.52 4.21 -30.03
C GLY A 477 34.26 3.35 -29.92
N TRP A 478 34.13 2.34 -30.77
CA TRP A 478 32.99 1.41 -30.77
C TRP A 478 32.89 0.58 -29.47
N VAL A 479 34.03 0.19 -28.86
CA VAL A 479 34.03 -0.56 -27.59
C VAL A 479 33.42 0.27 -26.46
N ARG A 480 33.65 1.59 -26.45
CA ARG A 480 33.09 2.51 -25.45
C ARG A 480 31.59 2.67 -25.60
N MET A 481 31.04 2.54 -26.81
CA MET A 481 29.60 2.66 -27.07
C MET A 481 28.80 1.44 -26.62
N ILE A 482 29.44 0.30 -26.35
CA ILE A 482 28.74 -0.92 -25.92
C ILE A 482 27.89 -0.67 -24.68
N VAL A 483 28.44 -0.06 -23.62
CA VAL A 483 27.73 0.18 -22.34
C VAL A 483 26.54 1.13 -22.52
N PRO A 484 26.67 2.32 -23.18
CA PRO A 484 25.54 3.17 -23.50
C PRO A 484 24.45 2.48 -24.34
N ILE A 485 24.84 1.69 -25.36
CA ILE A 485 23.88 0.97 -26.20
C ILE A 485 23.11 -0.06 -25.41
N ILE A 486 23.78 -0.85 -24.58
CA ILE A 486 23.11 -1.83 -23.69
C ILE A 486 22.17 -1.12 -22.73
N ALA A 487 22.58 0.01 -22.16
CA ALA A 487 21.74 0.76 -21.22
C ALA A 487 20.44 1.29 -21.89
N ILE A 488 20.56 1.85 -23.12
CA ILE A 488 19.39 2.29 -23.91
C ILE A 488 18.51 1.09 -24.28
N ALA A 489 19.10 -0.01 -24.76
CA ALA A 489 18.37 -1.21 -25.13
C ALA A 489 17.60 -1.79 -23.92
N THR A 490 18.20 -1.76 -22.71
CA THR A 490 17.55 -2.12 -21.46
C THR A 490 16.33 -1.24 -21.18
N ALA A 491 16.47 0.08 -21.30
CA ALA A 491 15.34 0.99 -21.06
C ALA A 491 14.18 0.75 -22.04
N LEU A 492 14.49 0.60 -23.33
CA LEU A 492 13.46 0.32 -24.34
C LEU A 492 12.80 -1.05 -24.14
N TYR A 493 13.59 -2.06 -23.81
CA TYR A 493 13.06 -3.38 -23.47
C TYR A 493 12.11 -3.31 -22.25
N THR A 494 12.53 -2.62 -21.18
CA THR A 494 11.70 -2.39 -19.98
C THR A 494 10.39 -1.72 -20.35
N PHE A 495 10.41 -0.68 -21.22
CA PHE A 495 9.19 0.00 -21.66
C PHE A 495 8.22 -0.97 -22.35
N VAL A 496 8.71 -1.75 -23.31
CA VAL A 496 7.87 -2.67 -24.11
C VAL A 496 7.25 -3.76 -23.24
N ILE A 497 8.04 -4.34 -22.33
CA ILE A 497 7.56 -5.44 -21.47
C ILE A 497 6.62 -4.93 -20.36
N SER A 498 6.90 -3.75 -19.79
CA SER A 498 6.11 -3.22 -18.69
C SER A 498 4.80 -2.53 -19.14
N LEU A 499 4.73 -2.03 -20.36
CA LEU A 499 3.57 -1.27 -20.85
C LEU A 499 2.23 -2.03 -20.74
N PRO A 500 2.10 -3.32 -21.16
CA PRO A 500 0.84 -4.05 -21.03
C PRO A 500 0.39 -4.24 -19.57
N ASN A 501 1.35 -4.43 -18.65
CA ASN A 501 1.08 -4.75 -17.24
C ASN A 501 0.93 -3.51 -16.36
N SER A 502 1.42 -2.35 -16.82
CA SER A 502 1.40 -1.10 -16.04
C SER A 502 0.36 -0.10 -16.53
N SER A 503 -0.02 -0.15 -17.82
CA SER A 503 -0.98 0.77 -18.39
C SER A 503 -2.39 0.51 -17.83
N GLN A 504 -2.98 1.52 -17.24
CA GLN A 504 -4.36 1.50 -16.73
C GLN A 504 -5.33 2.26 -17.67
N ARG A 505 -4.86 2.58 -18.87
CA ARG A 505 -5.67 3.30 -19.85
C ARG A 505 -6.89 2.48 -20.28
N GLY A 506 -8.08 3.02 -20.02
CA GLY A 506 -9.34 2.34 -20.34
C GLY A 506 -9.80 1.31 -19.32
N HIS A 507 -9.10 1.13 -18.20
CA HIS A 507 -9.52 0.26 -17.11
C HIS A 507 -10.61 0.95 -16.28
N TRP A 508 -11.85 0.65 -16.60
CA TRP A 508 -13.04 1.17 -15.93
C TRP A 508 -13.62 0.21 -14.89
N PHE A 509 -12.87 -0.83 -14.52
CA PHE A 509 -13.38 -1.97 -13.74
C PHE A 509 -13.87 -1.55 -12.35
N GLY A 510 -13.14 -0.67 -11.65
CA GLY A 510 -13.57 -0.16 -10.36
C GLY A 510 -14.85 0.68 -10.47
N TRP A 511 -14.95 1.55 -11.50
CA TRP A 511 -16.18 2.28 -11.77
C TRP A 511 -17.36 1.35 -12.09
N MET A 512 -17.16 0.35 -12.96
CA MET A 512 -18.20 -0.63 -13.31
C MET A 512 -18.64 -1.43 -12.07
N TYR A 513 -17.69 -1.84 -11.24
CA TYR A 513 -17.98 -2.55 -10.01
C TYR A 513 -18.90 -1.75 -9.09
N GLY A 514 -18.57 -0.49 -8.83
CA GLY A 514 -19.38 0.35 -7.95
C GLY A 514 -20.67 0.85 -8.58
N HIS A 515 -20.63 1.28 -9.85
CA HIS A 515 -21.81 1.77 -10.58
C HIS A 515 -22.84 0.66 -10.77
N ASP A 516 -22.43 -0.47 -11.36
CA ASP A 516 -23.33 -1.57 -11.70
C ASP A 516 -23.86 -2.31 -10.44
N MET A 517 -23.18 -2.15 -9.29
CA MET A 517 -23.68 -2.62 -8.00
C MET A 517 -24.77 -1.72 -7.41
N LEU A 518 -24.67 -0.40 -7.61
CA LEU A 518 -25.48 0.56 -6.86
C LEU A 518 -26.61 1.20 -7.69
N VAL A 519 -26.49 1.24 -9.02
CA VAL A 519 -27.34 2.04 -9.90
C VAL A 519 -28.83 1.68 -9.79
N ASP A 520 -29.15 0.40 -9.69
CA ASP A 520 -30.51 -0.12 -9.67
C ASP A 520 -31.09 -0.35 -8.27
N LEU A 521 -30.33 -0.05 -7.20
CA LEU A 521 -30.83 -0.24 -5.85
C LEU A 521 -31.97 0.74 -5.53
N PRO A 522 -33.02 0.35 -4.78
CA PRO A 522 -34.04 1.25 -4.30
C PRO A 522 -33.46 2.41 -3.47
N LYS A 523 -34.19 3.52 -3.45
CA LYS A 523 -33.79 4.68 -2.61
C LYS A 523 -33.73 4.30 -1.13
N ASP A 524 -32.81 4.92 -0.39
CA ASP A 524 -32.62 4.71 1.04
C ASP A 524 -32.24 3.25 1.40
N SER A 525 -31.65 2.50 0.46
CA SER A 525 -31.14 1.17 0.71
C SER A 525 -29.88 1.20 1.58
N PHE A 526 -29.69 0.12 2.34
CA PHE A 526 -28.51 -0.10 3.18
C PHE A 526 -27.58 -1.12 2.49
N VAL A 527 -26.29 -0.79 2.36
CA VAL A 527 -25.30 -1.63 1.71
C VAL A 527 -24.18 -1.97 2.69
N PHE A 528 -24.03 -3.27 2.97
CA PHE A 528 -22.88 -3.82 3.68
C PHE A 528 -21.76 -4.10 2.68
N GLY A 529 -20.67 -3.33 2.74
CA GLY A 529 -19.48 -3.56 1.95
C GLY A 529 -18.50 -4.51 2.66
N GLY A 530 -17.86 -5.39 1.91
CA GLY A 530 -16.98 -6.43 2.43
C GLY A 530 -15.52 -6.02 2.59
N THR A 531 -14.63 -6.58 1.75
CA THR A 531 -13.19 -6.25 1.70
C THR A 531 -12.93 -4.95 0.91
N ASP A 532 -11.68 -4.63 0.59
CA ASP A 532 -11.29 -3.34 0.02
C ASP A 532 -12.15 -2.88 -1.18
N PRO A 533 -12.40 -3.69 -2.24
CA PRO A 533 -13.29 -3.26 -3.32
C PRO A 533 -14.71 -3.04 -2.82
N GLY A 534 -15.24 -3.95 -2.01
CA GLY A 534 -16.62 -3.92 -1.55
C GLY A 534 -16.96 -2.82 -0.56
N ARG A 535 -15.96 -2.25 0.12
CA ARG A 535 -16.15 -1.14 1.06
C ARG A 535 -15.79 0.22 0.48
N PHE A 536 -14.65 0.30 -0.21
CA PHE A 536 -14.13 1.59 -0.63
C PHE A 536 -14.67 2.07 -1.97
N VAL A 537 -14.96 1.14 -2.90
CA VAL A 537 -15.55 1.52 -4.19
C VAL A 537 -16.97 2.06 -4.00
N PRO A 538 -17.92 1.38 -3.30
CA PRO A 538 -19.23 1.95 -3.00
C PRO A 538 -19.16 3.28 -2.23
N THR A 539 -18.22 3.41 -1.27
CA THR A 539 -18.02 4.66 -0.53
C THR A 539 -17.66 5.81 -1.47
N TYR A 540 -16.73 5.59 -2.42
CA TYR A 540 -16.40 6.60 -3.41
C TYR A 540 -17.57 6.90 -4.36
N MET A 541 -18.32 5.90 -4.78
CA MET A 541 -19.48 6.11 -5.67
C MET A 541 -20.53 7.00 -5.01
N VAL A 542 -20.77 6.81 -3.72
CA VAL A 542 -21.73 7.62 -2.95
C VAL A 542 -21.18 9.01 -2.62
N PHE A 543 -19.94 9.08 -2.11
CA PHE A 543 -19.37 10.33 -1.57
C PHE A 543 -18.42 11.06 -2.53
N GLY A 544 -17.99 10.44 -3.61
CA GLY A 544 -17.16 11.05 -4.65
C GLY A 544 -17.91 11.20 -5.95
N GLU A 545 -18.14 10.09 -6.70
CA GLU A 545 -18.73 10.09 -8.03
C GLU A 545 -20.08 10.82 -8.07
N SER A 546 -20.97 10.61 -7.07
CA SER A 546 -22.28 11.26 -7.00
C SER A 546 -22.20 12.80 -6.95
N PHE A 547 -21.11 13.38 -6.48
CA PHE A 547 -20.88 14.83 -6.41
C PHE A 547 -20.17 15.40 -7.64
N GLU A 548 -19.55 14.53 -8.46
CA GLU A 548 -18.73 15.01 -9.58
C GLU A 548 -19.56 15.60 -10.72
N LYS A 549 -19.02 16.69 -11.29
CA LYS A 549 -19.62 17.32 -12.47
C LYS A 549 -19.29 16.55 -13.76
N TYR A 550 -18.10 15.97 -13.85
CA TYR A 550 -17.58 15.29 -15.05
C TYR A 550 -17.55 13.76 -14.82
N LYS A 551 -18.70 13.19 -14.50
CA LYS A 551 -18.88 11.75 -14.29
C LYS A 551 -19.26 11.03 -15.57
N ARG A 552 -18.96 9.73 -15.64
CA ARG A 552 -19.22 8.89 -16.82
C ARG A 552 -20.70 8.71 -17.08
N ASP A 553 -21.50 8.47 -16.03
CA ASP A 553 -22.97 8.53 -16.09
C ASP A 553 -23.46 9.84 -15.46
N PRO A 554 -23.95 10.79 -16.27
CA PRO A 554 -24.43 12.08 -15.76
C PRO A 554 -25.60 11.97 -14.78
N ASN A 555 -26.39 10.88 -14.85
CA ASN A 555 -27.58 10.67 -14.02
C ASN A 555 -27.27 9.94 -12.72
N PHE A 556 -26.04 9.41 -12.55
CA PHE A 556 -25.67 8.67 -11.35
C PHE A 556 -25.60 9.62 -10.14
N ASP A 557 -26.51 9.42 -9.19
CA ASP A 557 -26.51 10.09 -7.88
C ASP A 557 -27.10 9.14 -6.83
N ARG A 558 -26.23 8.61 -5.95
CA ARG A 558 -26.60 7.64 -4.92
C ARG A 558 -26.26 8.12 -3.51
N ARG A 559 -26.38 9.43 -3.28
CA ARG A 559 -26.23 10.05 -1.94
C ARG A 559 -27.36 9.64 -0.97
N ASP A 560 -28.35 8.96 -1.48
CA ASP A 560 -29.46 8.39 -0.74
C ASP A 560 -29.12 7.06 -0.04
N LEU A 561 -27.97 6.42 -0.33
CA LEU A 561 -27.62 5.12 0.21
C LEU A 561 -26.84 5.21 1.53
N TYR A 562 -27.02 4.19 2.38
CA TYR A 562 -26.23 3.96 3.58
C TYR A 562 -25.13 2.95 3.26
N ILE A 563 -23.87 3.35 3.34
CA ILE A 563 -22.70 2.47 3.08
C ILE A 563 -21.97 2.18 4.37
N VAL A 564 -21.80 0.92 4.70
CA VAL A 564 -21.16 0.45 5.93
C VAL A 564 -20.18 -0.68 5.64
N THR A 565 -19.00 -0.62 6.24
CA THR A 565 -17.97 -1.65 6.11
C THR A 565 -18.19 -2.77 7.12
N GLN A 566 -18.57 -3.94 6.67
CA GLN A 566 -18.94 -5.06 7.55
C GLN A 566 -17.76 -5.61 8.38
N ASN A 567 -16.55 -5.63 7.85
CA ASN A 567 -15.38 -6.18 8.56
C ASN A 567 -14.78 -5.22 9.60
N ALA A 568 -15.38 -4.05 9.81
CA ALA A 568 -14.96 -3.06 10.81
C ALA A 568 -16.06 -2.72 11.84
N LEU A 569 -17.22 -3.37 11.78
CA LEU A 569 -18.40 -3.03 12.62
C LEU A 569 -18.14 -3.15 14.12
N ALA A 570 -17.30 -4.09 14.53
CA ALA A 570 -16.91 -4.29 15.92
C ALA A 570 -15.81 -3.34 16.40
N ASP A 571 -15.13 -2.60 15.48
CA ASP A 571 -14.13 -1.62 15.85
C ASP A 571 -14.79 -0.38 16.46
N THR A 572 -14.36 -0.02 17.68
CA THR A 572 -14.97 1.07 18.45
C THR A 572 -14.88 2.43 17.75
N PHE A 573 -13.77 2.70 17.05
CA PHE A 573 -13.56 4.00 16.38
C PHE A 573 -14.34 4.06 15.07
N TYR A 574 -14.34 2.96 14.31
CA TYR A 574 -15.15 2.85 13.11
C TYR A 574 -16.65 2.95 13.44
N ASN A 575 -17.12 2.26 14.48
CA ASN A 575 -18.51 2.33 14.91
C ASN A 575 -18.90 3.76 15.34
N ARG A 576 -18.04 4.47 16.09
CA ARG A 576 -18.26 5.88 16.44
C ARG A 576 -18.35 6.77 15.19
N TYR A 577 -17.47 6.54 14.21
CA TYR A 577 -17.50 7.25 12.93
C TYR A 577 -18.85 7.04 12.21
N ILE A 578 -19.32 5.80 12.03
CA ILE A 578 -20.57 5.49 11.35
C ILE A 578 -21.79 6.06 12.11
N ARG A 579 -21.79 5.99 13.44
CA ARG A 579 -22.84 6.58 14.27
C ARG A 579 -22.93 8.09 14.11
N SER A 580 -21.78 8.78 14.06
CA SER A 580 -21.76 10.23 13.83
C SER A 580 -22.32 10.64 12.46
N HIS A 581 -22.48 9.69 11.53
CA HIS A 581 -23.03 9.94 10.19
C HIS A 581 -24.50 9.54 10.05
N TYR A 582 -24.89 8.41 10.59
CA TYR A 582 -26.18 7.80 10.27
C TYR A 582 -27.18 7.75 11.44
N THR A 583 -26.79 8.12 12.66
CA THR A 583 -27.69 8.11 13.82
C THR A 583 -28.11 9.52 14.25
N ALA A 584 -28.87 9.60 15.35
CA ALA A 584 -29.22 10.86 15.99
C ALA A 584 -28.01 11.67 16.48
N GLU A 585 -26.83 11.07 16.56
CA GLU A 585 -25.58 11.76 16.93
C GLU A 585 -25.03 12.67 15.82
N ARG A 586 -25.51 12.55 14.60
CA ARG A 586 -25.13 13.45 13.49
C ARG A 586 -25.53 14.89 13.82
N PRO A 587 -24.61 15.86 13.67
CA PRO A 587 -24.91 17.27 13.88
C PRO A 587 -26.08 17.75 12.99
N THR A 588 -26.95 18.58 13.55
CA THR A 588 -28.04 19.25 12.82
C THR A 588 -27.70 20.68 12.45
N THR A 589 -26.67 21.24 13.06
CA THR A 589 -26.16 22.58 12.81
C THR A 589 -24.69 22.50 12.38
N PHE A 590 -24.36 23.27 11.36
CA PHE A 590 -23.02 23.28 10.74
C PHE A 590 -22.44 24.67 10.75
N SER A 591 -21.18 24.80 11.14
CA SER A 591 -20.39 26.01 11.04
C SER A 591 -20.20 26.44 9.56
N TRP A 592 -19.73 27.65 9.32
CA TRP A 592 -19.46 28.12 7.97
C TRP A 592 -18.35 27.31 7.26
N ILE A 593 -17.34 26.82 8.01
CA ILE A 593 -16.29 25.95 7.48
C ILE A 593 -16.88 24.59 7.05
N GLU A 594 -17.71 23.97 7.89
CA GLU A 594 -18.36 22.70 7.57
C GLU A 594 -19.27 22.82 6.35
N LYS A 595 -19.99 23.91 6.20
CA LYS A 595 -20.81 24.20 5.00
C LYS A 595 -19.93 24.40 3.76
N LEU A 596 -18.79 25.11 3.89
CA LEU A 596 -17.83 25.28 2.81
C LEU A 596 -17.27 23.92 2.35
N LEU A 597 -17.04 23.01 3.30
CA LEU A 597 -16.57 21.64 3.06
C LEU A 597 -17.70 20.68 2.64
N GLY A 598 -18.94 21.15 2.50
CA GLY A 598 -20.09 20.36 2.06
C GLY A 598 -20.62 19.35 3.08
N ARG A 599 -20.29 19.51 4.38
CA ARG A 599 -20.69 18.56 5.45
C ARG A 599 -22.21 18.51 5.67
N ASP A 600 -22.91 19.57 5.32
CA ASP A 600 -24.37 19.72 5.45
C ASP A 600 -25.19 18.94 4.39
N LYS A 601 -24.55 18.42 3.33
CA LYS A 601 -25.23 17.89 2.13
C LYS A 601 -25.03 16.40 1.85
N THR A 602 -24.31 15.68 2.72
CA THR A 602 -23.63 14.43 2.30
C THR A 602 -24.36 13.14 2.70
N TYR A 603 -25.48 13.16 3.43
CA TYR A 603 -26.03 11.95 4.07
C TYR A 603 -27.52 11.78 3.84
N PRO A 604 -28.05 10.50 3.87
CA PRO A 604 -29.47 10.23 3.88
C PRO A 604 -30.20 10.93 5.05
N GLU A 605 -31.46 11.26 4.89
CA GLU A 605 -32.21 12.05 5.87
C GLU A 605 -32.64 11.23 7.09
N GLU A 606 -33.08 9.99 6.86
CA GLU A 606 -33.55 9.12 7.95
C GLU A 606 -32.41 8.67 8.86
N ARG A 607 -32.68 8.64 10.15
CA ARG A 607 -31.71 8.22 11.16
C ARG A 607 -31.85 6.75 11.47
N LEU A 608 -30.73 6.06 11.49
CA LEU A 608 -30.64 4.64 11.79
C LEU A 608 -30.25 4.39 13.25
N THR A 609 -30.38 3.15 13.69
CA THR A 609 -29.94 2.67 14.97
C THR A 609 -28.67 1.82 14.82
N PHE A 610 -27.61 2.18 15.52
CA PHE A 610 -26.36 1.43 15.58
C PHE A 610 -26.01 1.09 17.03
N PRO A 611 -25.35 -0.05 17.30
CA PRO A 611 -25.05 -0.46 18.66
C PRO A 611 -24.02 0.48 19.29
N HIS A 612 -24.16 0.77 20.57
CA HIS A 612 -23.14 1.38 21.39
C HIS A 612 -22.08 0.35 21.81
N ARG A 613 -21.04 0.79 22.46
CA ARG A 613 -19.98 -0.08 22.96
C ARG A 613 -20.50 -1.17 23.89
N GLU A 614 -21.47 -0.84 24.72
CA GLU A 614 -22.08 -1.76 25.67
C GLU A 614 -22.78 -2.92 24.98
N GLU A 615 -23.55 -2.67 23.92
CA GLU A 615 -24.22 -3.70 23.12
C GLU A 615 -23.20 -4.59 22.39
N ILE A 616 -22.13 -3.97 21.83
CA ILE A 616 -21.07 -4.75 21.18
C ILE A 616 -20.36 -5.66 22.17
N MET A 617 -20.09 -5.17 23.40
CA MET A 617 -19.51 -6.00 24.45
C MET A 617 -20.44 -7.13 24.89
N ALA A 618 -21.75 -6.89 25.00
CA ALA A 618 -22.73 -7.93 25.33
C ALA A 618 -22.80 -9.02 24.21
N LEU A 619 -22.70 -8.62 22.95
CA LEU A 619 -22.58 -9.58 21.82
C LEU A 619 -21.30 -10.41 21.93
N PHE A 620 -20.16 -9.76 22.23
CA PHE A 620 -18.89 -10.46 22.44
C PHE A 620 -18.94 -11.49 23.57
N GLU A 621 -19.48 -11.10 24.73
CA GLU A 621 -19.66 -12.00 25.88
C GLU A 621 -20.55 -13.20 25.52
N THR A 622 -21.60 -12.97 24.72
CA THR A 622 -22.48 -14.04 24.24
C THR A 622 -21.76 -14.99 23.32
N LEU A 623 -20.95 -14.49 22.39
CA LEU A 623 -20.12 -15.33 21.52
C LEU A 623 -19.06 -16.10 22.31
N MET A 624 -18.43 -15.48 23.29
CA MET A 624 -17.46 -16.14 24.18
C MET A 624 -18.08 -17.30 24.96
N ARG A 625 -19.31 -17.15 25.48
CA ARG A 625 -20.02 -18.25 26.14
C ARG A 625 -20.28 -19.41 25.18
N LYS A 626 -20.78 -19.14 23.97
CA LYS A 626 -21.01 -20.16 22.94
C LYS A 626 -19.70 -20.86 22.54
N TYR A 627 -18.60 -20.14 22.45
CA TYR A 627 -17.28 -20.71 22.19
C TYR A 627 -16.81 -21.63 23.33
N GLN A 628 -16.99 -21.21 24.58
CA GLN A 628 -16.65 -22.04 25.75
C GLN A 628 -17.46 -23.36 25.81
N GLU A 629 -18.71 -23.32 25.36
CA GLU A 629 -19.59 -24.53 25.28
C GLU A 629 -19.15 -25.43 24.10
N ASN A 630 -18.67 -24.90 22.98
CA ASN A 630 -18.36 -25.65 21.77
C ASN A 630 -17.02 -25.20 21.11
N PRO A 631 -15.87 -25.37 21.77
CA PRO A 631 -14.59 -24.84 21.31
C PRO A 631 -14.03 -25.54 20.05
N THR A 632 -14.53 -26.72 19.72
CA THR A 632 -14.09 -27.46 18.51
C THR A 632 -14.83 -27.10 17.24
N THR A 633 -16.00 -26.47 17.35
CA THR A 633 -16.86 -26.14 16.21
C THR A 633 -17.01 -24.65 15.95
N MET A 634 -16.64 -23.81 16.92
CA MET A 634 -16.71 -22.35 16.82
C MET A 634 -15.32 -21.72 16.85
N PRO A 635 -15.08 -20.70 16.01
CA PRO A 635 -13.84 -19.92 16.09
C PRO A 635 -13.81 -19.13 17.41
N ASN A 636 -12.61 -18.94 17.96
CA ASN A 636 -12.42 -18.12 19.15
C ASN A 636 -12.68 -16.63 18.85
N PRO A 637 -13.71 -16.00 19.43
CA PRO A 637 -14.05 -14.60 19.15
C PRO A 637 -12.94 -13.59 19.51
N GLN A 638 -11.99 -13.94 20.38
CA GLN A 638 -10.85 -13.10 20.72
C GLN A 638 -9.81 -13.06 19.61
N SER A 639 -9.65 -14.13 18.86
CA SER A 639 -8.66 -14.26 17.78
C SER A 639 -9.25 -14.11 16.40
N ASP A 640 -10.57 -14.23 16.26
CA ASP A 640 -11.30 -14.10 15.00
C ASP A 640 -12.38 -13.00 15.09
N PRO A 641 -12.11 -11.81 14.58
CA PRO A 641 -13.07 -10.69 14.57
C PRO A 641 -14.26 -10.92 13.63
N VAL A 642 -14.23 -11.94 12.76
CA VAL A 642 -15.30 -12.23 11.79
C VAL A 642 -16.61 -12.51 12.51
N ALA A 643 -16.58 -13.33 13.55
CA ALA A 643 -17.79 -13.69 14.29
C ALA A 643 -18.46 -12.49 14.98
N LEU A 644 -17.66 -11.59 15.56
CA LEU A 644 -18.20 -10.39 16.21
C LEU A 644 -18.72 -9.38 15.20
N ASN A 645 -17.98 -9.11 14.10
CA ASN A 645 -18.46 -8.25 13.02
C ASN A 645 -19.76 -8.76 12.41
N SER A 646 -19.87 -10.07 12.22
CA SER A 646 -21.06 -10.75 11.71
C SER A 646 -22.26 -10.56 12.65
N ALA A 647 -22.06 -10.75 13.96
CA ALA A 647 -23.12 -10.54 14.97
C ALA A 647 -23.57 -9.09 15.06
N VAL A 648 -22.65 -8.12 14.94
CA VAL A 648 -22.99 -6.70 14.88
C VAL A 648 -23.75 -6.37 13.61
N GLY A 649 -23.41 -6.97 12.46
CA GLY A 649 -24.15 -6.83 11.21
C GLY A 649 -25.58 -7.33 11.32
N GLU A 650 -25.78 -8.49 11.92
CA GLU A 650 -27.13 -9.05 12.20
C GLU A 650 -27.93 -8.13 13.14
N TRP A 651 -27.27 -7.60 14.19
CA TRP A 651 -27.91 -6.65 15.11
C TRP A 651 -28.38 -5.40 14.37
N ILE A 652 -27.54 -4.81 13.50
CA ILE A 652 -27.91 -3.63 12.71
C ILE A 652 -29.09 -3.93 11.79
N PHE A 653 -29.10 -5.07 11.10
CA PHE A 653 -30.20 -5.48 10.25
C PHE A 653 -31.51 -5.55 11.03
N LEU A 654 -31.53 -6.29 12.16
CA LEU A 654 -32.73 -6.53 12.96
C LEU A 654 -33.33 -5.22 13.54
N HIS A 655 -32.49 -4.20 13.85
CA HIS A 655 -32.96 -2.93 14.41
C HIS A 655 -33.30 -1.88 13.35
N ASN A 656 -33.02 -2.13 12.07
CA ASN A 656 -33.28 -1.16 11.01
C ASN A 656 -34.05 -1.73 9.81
N ARG A 657 -34.45 -3.02 9.85
CA ARG A 657 -35.15 -3.65 8.73
C ARG A 657 -36.52 -3.02 8.43
N ASP A 658 -37.12 -2.38 9.43
CA ASP A 658 -38.34 -1.59 9.29
C ASP A 658 -38.01 -0.10 9.34
N ARG A 659 -38.60 0.69 8.45
CA ARG A 659 -38.55 2.16 8.46
C ARG A 659 -39.41 2.72 9.57
N GLN A 660 -39.28 4.01 9.85
CA GLN A 660 -40.12 4.70 10.84
C GLN A 660 -41.60 4.70 10.47
N ASP A 661 -41.95 4.61 9.18
CA ASP A 661 -43.30 4.49 8.67
C ASP A 661 -43.86 3.04 8.66
N GLY A 662 -43.06 2.08 9.12
CA GLY A 662 -43.39 0.64 9.15
C GLY A 662 -43.21 -0.08 7.81
N THR A 663 -42.68 0.57 6.77
CA THR A 663 -42.37 -0.11 5.50
C THR A 663 -40.98 -0.83 5.61
N PRO A 664 -40.81 -1.97 4.90
CA PRO A 664 -39.52 -2.67 4.87
C PRO A 664 -38.41 -1.81 4.26
N ARG A 665 -37.23 -1.83 4.85
CA ARG A 665 -36.02 -1.26 4.28
C ARG A 665 -35.28 -2.31 3.48
N HIS A 666 -34.74 -1.94 2.32
CA HIS A 666 -33.91 -2.80 1.51
C HIS A 666 -32.48 -2.85 2.03
N PHE A 667 -31.95 -4.06 2.20
CA PHE A 667 -30.59 -4.31 2.60
C PHE A 667 -29.86 -5.13 1.54
N TYR A 668 -28.65 -4.74 1.22
CA TYR A 668 -27.78 -5.41 0.25
C TYR A 668 -26.43 -5.74 0.85
N VAL A 669 -25.81 -6.79 0.36
CA VAL A 669 -24.48 -7.21 0.80
C VAL A 669 -23.58 -7.45 -0.39
N GLU A 670 -22.42 -6.81 -0.36
CA GLU A 670 -21.26 -7.16 -1.16
C GLU A 670 -20.44 -8.15 -0.33
N GLU A 671 -20.53 -9.44 -0.63
CA GLU A 671 -19.88 -10.48 0.18
C GLU A 671 -18.52 -10.85 -0.37
N SER A 672 -17.54 -9.96 -0.28
CA SER A 672 -16.14 -10.35 -0.28
C SER A 672 -15.64 -10.77 1.13
N PHE A 673 -16.52 -10.67 2.13
CA PHE A 673 -16.30 -11.08 3.52
C PHE A 673 -17.55 -11.84 4.02
N PRO A 674 -17.45 -13.08 4.58
CA PRO A 674 -18.61 -13.92 4.82
C PRO A 674 -19.59 -13.37 5.87
N MET A 675 -20.88 -13.27 5.51
CA MET A 675 -22.00 -12.91 6.41
C MET A 675 -23.02 -14.05 6.47
N THR A 676 -22.61 -15.21 6.92
CA THR A 676 -23.39 -16.47 6.87
C THR A 676 -24.78 -16.41 7.55
N TRP A 677 -24.96 -15.52 8.55
CA TRP A 677 -26.27 -15.31 9.18
C TRP A 677 -27.32 -14.79 8.18
N SER A 678 -26.89 -14.10 7.11
CA SER A 678 -27.79 -13.52 6.12
C SER A 678 -28.25 -14.51 5.05
N TYR A 679 -27.58 -15.68 4.90
CA TYR A 679 -27.90 -16.64 3.86
C TYR A 679 -29.37 -17.13 3.86
N PRO A 680 -30.03 -17.35 5.02
CA PRO A 680 -31.46 -17.66 5.03
C PRO A 680 -32.36 -16.56 4.39
N TYR A 681 -31.86 -15.34 4.31
CA TYR A 681 -32.58 -14.18 3.75
C TYR A 681 -32.09 -13.81 2.35
N ALA A 682 -30.97 -14.37 1.88
CA ALA A 682 -30.25 -13.88 0.69
C ALA A 682 -30.97 -14.19 -0.62
N ILE A 683 -31.14 -13.17 -1.46
CA ILE A 683 -31.62 -13.25 -2.84
C ILE A 683 -30.53 -12.69 -3.75
N PRO A 684 -29.96 -13.46 -4.71
CA PRO A 684 -28.97 -12.95 -5.65
C PRO A 684 -29.46 -11.72 -6.41
N HIS A 685 -28.65 -10.68 -6.51
CA HIS A 685 -28.95 -9.42 -7.18
C HIS A 685 -27.70 -8.85 -7.86
N GLY A 686 -27.38 -9.33 -9.04
CA GLY A 686 -26.21 -8.85 -9.81
C GLY A 686 -24.88 -9.00 -9.08
N LEU A 687 -24.21 -7.88 -8.76
CA LEU A 687 -22.92 -7.85 -8.06
C LEU A 687 -23.04 -7.92 -6.53
N CYS A 688 -24.23 -7.98 -5.99
CA CYS A 688 -24.50 -8.14 -4.56
C CYS A 688 -25.64 -9.14 -4.35
N TYR A 689 -26.11 -9.29 -3.13
CA TYR A 689 -27.37 -9.97 -2.85
C TYR A 689 -28.22 -9.11 -1.91
N GLU A 690 -29.54 -9.20 -2.08
CA GLU A 690 -30.52 -8.58 -1.19
C GLU A 690 -30.73 -9.46 0.05
N ILE A 691 -30.88 -8.82 1.20
CA ILE A 691 -31.37 -9.48 2.42
C ILE A 691 -32.88 -9.23 2.49
N ALA A 692 -33.68 -10.25 2.25
CA ALA A 692 -35.12 -10.16 2.39
C ALA A 692 -35.51 -9.86 3.83
N HIS A 693 -36.73 -9.31 4.02
CA HIS A 693 -37.23 -8.97 5.35
C HIS A 693 -37.35 -10.18 6.26
N ASP A 694 -37.82 -11.31 5.70
CA ASP A 694 -38.01 -12.56 6.43
C ASP A 694 -37.18 -13.70 5.85
N LYS A 695 -36.91 -14.72 6.65
CA LYS A 695 -36.20 -15.94 6.23
C LYS A 695 -37.00 -16.70 5.18
N MET A 696 -36.31 -17.27 4.22
CA MET A 696 -36.88 -18.05 3.13
C MET A 696 -36.23 -19.44 3.06
N ASP A 697 -37.04 -20.48 2.94
CA ASP A 697 -36.56 -21.85 2.70
C ASP A 697 -36.12 -22.05 1.24
N ALA A 698 -36.77 -21.37 0.29
CA ALA A 698 -36.47 -21.44 -1.14
C ALA A 698 -36.42 -20.04 -1.78
N LEU A 699 -35.65 -19.91 -2.83
CA LEU A 699 -35.62 -18.68 -3.64
C LEU A 699 -36.94 -18.50 -4.39
N PRO A 700 -37.37 -17.25 -4.65
CA PRO A 700 -38.49 -16.97 -5.54
C PRO A 700 -38.30 -17.67 -6.91
N PRO A 701 -39.36 -18.20 -7.52
CA PRO A 701 -39.27 -18.88 -8.82
C PRO A 701 -38.61 -18.02 -9.89
N GLY A 702 -37.73 -18.59 -10.69
CA GLY A 702 -37.01 -17.94 -11.78
C GLY A 702 -35.85 -17.03 -11.34
N THR A 703 -35.56 -16.89 -10.04
CA THR A 703 -34.45 -16.01 -9.55
C THR A 703 -33.11 -16.57 -9.97
N ALA A 704 -32.87 -17.87 -9.79
CA ALA A 704 -31.58 -18.48 -10.12
C ALA A 704 -31.30 -18.44 -11.61
N GLU A 705 -32.29 -18.73 -12.45
CA GLU A 705 -32.16 -18.66 -13.92
C GLU A 705 -31.82 -17.25 -14.39
N LYS A 706 -32.48 -16.24 -13.83
CA LYS A 706 -32.23 -14.83 -14.16
C LYS A 706 -30.82 -14.42 -13.73
N ASP A 707 -30.39 -14.78 -12.52
CA ASP A 707 -29.04 -14.46 -12.00
C ASP A 707 -27.95 -15.15 -12.83
N LEU A 708 -28.10 -16.44 -13.15
CA LEU A 708 -27.14 -17.17 -13.97
C LEU A 708 -27.02 -16.60 -15.38
N ALA A 709 -28.15 -16.20 -15.99
CA ALA A 709 -28.14 -15.56 -17.31
C ALA A 709 -27.54 -14.15 -17.26
N TRP A 710 -27.85 -13.36 -16.20
CA TRP A 710 -27.26 -12.06 -15.99
C TRP A 710 -25.73 -12.12 -15.91
N TRP A 711 -25.20 -13.11 -15.16
CA TRP A 711 -23.77 -13.30 -15.06
C TRP A 711 -23.13 -13.76 -16.38
N ASP A 712 -23.78 -14.60 -17.18
CA ASP A 712 -23.28 -14.96 -18.51
C ASP A 712 -23.12 -13.73 -19.42
N ASP A 713 -24.08 -12.81 -19.38
CA ASP A 713 -24.01 -11.56 -20.15
C ASP A 713 -23.03 -10.56 -19.55
N TYR A 714 -22.94 -10.49 -18.21
CA TYR A 714 -21.98 -9.62 -17.54
C TYR A 714 -20.54 -10.04 -17.76
N ILE A 715 -20.24 -11.34 -17.77
CA ILE A 715 -18.93 -11.90 -18.14
C ILE A 715 -18.54 -11.47 -19.57
N LYS A 716 -19.46 -11.58 -20.53
CA LYS A 716 -19.23 -11.08 -21.91
C LYS A 716 -18.93 -9.59 -21.94
N LYS A 717 -19.66 -8.78 -21.13
CA LYS A 717 -19.43 -7.33 -20.98
C LYS A 717 -18.02 -7.05 -20.45
N LEU A 718 -17.57 -7.79 -19.44
CA LEU A 718 -16.21 -7.64 -18.88
C LEU A 718 -15.13 -8.02 -19.89
N GLU A 719 -15.30 -9.12 -20.63
CA GLU A 719 -14.36 -9.58 -21.65
C GLU A 719 -14.26 -8.64 -22.85
N ALA A 720 -15.32 -7.97 -23.19
CA ALA A 720 -15.33 -6.95 -24.25
C ALA A 720 -14.54 -5.68 -23.85
N MET A 721 -14.24 -5.49 -22.55
CA MET A 721 -13.47 -4.36 -22.08
C MET A 721 -11.96 -4.57 -22.29
N PRO A 722 -11.26 -3.58 -22.87
CA PRO A 722 -9.81 -3.66 -23.03
C PRO A 722 -9.10 -3.86 -21.69
N GLY A 723 -8.17 -4.79 -21.63
CA GLY A 723 -7.31 -5.03 -20.48
C GLY A 723 -7.89 -5.95 -19.40
N PHE A 724 -9.14 -6.42 -19.48
CA PHE A 724 -9.73 -7.26 -18.44
C PHE A 724 -8.88 -8.50 -18.12
N ARG A 725 -8.39 -9.21 -19.15
CA ARG A 725 -7.55 -10.41 -18.98
C ARG A 725 -6.11 -10.13 -18.53
N HIS A 726 -5.70 -8.87 -18.46
CA HIS A 726 -4.42 -8.41 -17.89
C HIS A 726 -4.58 -7.72 -16.53
N ASP A 727 -5.82 -7.58 -16.02
CA ASP A 727 -6.12 -6.97 -14.72
C ASP A 727 -6.52 -8.06 -13.73
N ASP A 728 -5.53 -8.65 -13.07
CA ASP A 728 -5.73 -9.72 -12.09
C ASP A 728 -6.65 -9.29 -10.95
N LEU A 729 -6.59 -8.01 -10.54
CA LEU A 729 -7.41 -7.49 -9.47
C LEU A 729 -8.89 -7.40 -9.87
N ALA A 730 -9.17 -6.98 -11.11
CA ALA A 730 -10.53 -6.98 -11.64
C ALA A 730 -11.07 -8.41 -11.74
N GLN A 731 -10.32 -9.33 -12.35
CA GLN A 731 -10.72 -10.74 -12.45
C GLN A 731 -11.01 -11.34 -11.07
N HIS A 732 -10.10 -11.14 -10.11
CA HIS A 732 -10.26 -11.60 -8.73
C HIS A 732 -11.52 -11.03 -8.07
N SER A 733 -11.74 -9.70 -8.16
CA SER A 733 -12.84 -9.03 -7.48
C SER A 733 -14.20 -9.51 -8.00
N PHE A 734 -14.39 -9.57 -9.32
CA PHE A 734 -15.64 -10.08 -9.90
C PHE A 734 -15.84 -11.58 -9.67
N ALA A 735 -14.78 -12.38 -9.73
CA ALA A 735 -14.85 -13.82 -9.44
C ALA A 735 -15.29 -14.10 -8.00
N LYS A 736 -14.85 -13.25 -7.05
CA LYS A 736 -15.21 -13.38 -5.65
C LYS A 736 -16.70 -13.13 -5.41
N LEU A 737 -17.27 -12.10 -6.03
CA LEU A 737 -18.71 -11.85 -5.98
C LEU A 737 -19.50 -13.01 -6.59
N ARG A 738 -19.04 -13.58 -7.71
CA ARG A 738 -19.70 -14.71 -8.32
C ARG A 738 -19.63 -15.99 -7.48
N ASN A 739 -18.50 -16.22 -6.78
CA ASN A 739 -18.36 -17.31 -5.81
C ASN A 739 -19.43 -17.24 -4.71
N THR A 740 -19.74 -16.03 -4.22
CA THR A 740 -20.83 -15.80 -3.24
C THR A 740 -22.18 -16.29 -3.75
N GLY A 741 -22.52 -16.02 -5.00
CA GLY A 741 -23.74 -16.59 -5.61
C GLY A 741 -23.76 -18.12 -5.52
N GLY A 742 -22.64 -18.78 -5.79
CA GLY A 742 -22.46 -20.22 -5.62
C GLY A 742 -22.67 -20.68 -4.16
N ASN A 743 -22.18 -19.91 -3.18
CA ASN A 743 -22.38 -20.20 -1.77
C ASN A 743 -23.86 -20.11 -1.36
N ILE A 744 -24.58 -19.10 -1.85
CA ILE A 744 -26.03 -18.93 -1.60
C ILE A 744 -26.83 -20.11 -2.17
N TYR A 745 -26.51 -20.57 -3.38
CA TYR A 745 -27.13 -21.76 -3.97
C TYR A 745 -26.75 -23.04 -3.20
N GLY A 746 -25.48 -23.20 -2.85
CA GLY A 746 -25.00 -24.34 -2.06
C GLY A 746 -25.70 -24.43 -0.70
N PHE A 747 -25.87 -23.31 0.00
CA PHE A 747 -26.63 -23.22 1.25
C PHE A 747 -28.07 -23.76 1.12
N ARG A 748 -28.71 -23.53 -0.01
CA ARG A 748 -30.08 -23.98 -0.32
C ARG A 748 -30.14 -25.38 -1.00
N ASN A 749 -29.01 -26.09 -1.06
CA ASN A 749 -28.88 -27.37 -1.74
C ASN A 749 -29.24 -27.34 -3.25
N MET A 750 -29.17 -26.17 -3.90
CA MET A 750 -29.33 -25.96 -5.35
C MET A 750 -27.99 -26.27 -6.03
N ARG A 751 -27.68 -27.59 -6.16
CA ARG A 751 -26.32 -28.04 -6.54
C ARG A 751 -25.94 -27.70 -7.96
N ALA A 752 -26.86 -27.82 -8.92
CA ALA A 752 -26.60 -27.53 -10.33
C ALA A 752 -26.29 -26.05 -10.55
N GLU A 753 -27.06 -25.17 -9.87
CA GLU A 753 -26.90 -23.74 -9.92
C GLU A 753 -25.57 -23.32 -9.22
N ALA A 754 -25.26 -23.93 -8.08
CA ALA A 754 -24.00 -23.72 -7.36
C ALA A 754 -22.79 -24.12 -8.23
N GLU A 755 -22.81 -25.32 -8.86
CA GLU A 755 -21.75 -25.76 -9.76
C GLU A 755 -21.56 -24.78 -10.91
N ARG A 756 -22.64 -24.32 -11.56
CA ARG A 756 -22.57 -23.35 -12.65
C ARG A 756 -21.99 -22.01 -12.19
N ALA A 757 -22.40 -21.50 -11.02
CA ALA A 757 -21.90 -20.27 -10.46
C ALA A 757 -20.39 -20.35 -10.12
N TYR A 758 -19.93 -21.44 -9.52
CA TYR A 758 -18.52 -21.67 -9.25
C TYR A 758 -17.69 -21.77 -10.55
N LYS A 759 -18.22 -22.43 -11.58
CA LYS A 759 -17.57 -22.48 -12.90
C LYS A 759 -17.45 -21.10 -13.56
N GLN A 760 -18.47 -20.24 -13.46
CA GLN A 760 -18.42 -18.85 -13.90
C GLN A 760 -17.36 -18.07 -13.12
N ALA A 761 -17.25 -18.26 -11.81
CA ALA A 761 -16.23 -17.61 -10.97
C ALA A 761 -14.80 -18.07 -11.34
N LEU A 762 -14.58 -19.37 -11.58
CA LEU A 762 -13.29 -19.91 -12.04
C LEU A 762 -12.94 -19.49 -13.47
N TYR A 763 -13.93 -19.28 -14.32
CA TYR A 763 -13.72 -18.72 -15.65
C TYR A 763 -13.24 -17.27 -15.60
N LEU A 764 -13.80 -16.47 -14.67
CA LEU A 764 -13.36 -15.10 -14.43
C LEU A 764 -11.93 -15.05 -13.89
N TRP A 765 -11.61 -15.90 -12.91
CA TRP A 765 -10.28 -15.96 -12.31
C TRP A 765 -9.88 -17.39 -11.95
N PRO A 766 -9.10 -18.07 -12.82
CA PRO A 766 -8.70 -19.46 -12.63
C PRO A 766 -7.84 -19.74 -11.39
N ALA A 767 -7.13 -18.73 -10.86
CA ALA A 767 -6.31 -18.88 -9.66
C ALA A 767 -7.11 -18.80 -8.34
N ASN A 768 -8.46 -18.82 -8.37
CA ASN A 768 -9.32 -18.71 -7.19
C ASN A 768 -9.36 -20.04 -6.39
N THR A 769 -8.48 -20.16 -5.40
CA THR A 769 -8.37 -21.34 -4.54
C THR A 769 -9.60 -21.55 -3.65
N GLU A 770 -10.30 -20.48 -3.25
CA GLU A 770 -11.53 -20.55 -2.47
C GLU A 770 -12.66 -21.18 -3.29
N THR A 771 -12.89 -20.67 -4.50
CA THR A 771 -13.91 -21.24 -5.42
C THR A 771 -13.56 -22.67 -5.81
N THR A 772 -12.28 -22.97 -6.07
CA THR A 772 -11.84 -24.35 -6.32
C THR A 772 -12.18 -25.25 -5.16
N SER A 773 -11.93 -24.83 -3.91
CA SER A 773 -12.27 -25.58 -2.71
C SER A 773 -13.77 -25.82 -2.59
N ASN A 774 -14.59 -24.79 -2.83
CA ASN A 774 -16.04 -24.88 -2.75
C ASN A 774 -16.60 -25.85 -3.81
N LEU A 775 -16.12 -25.77 -5.05
CA LEU A 775 -16.54 -26.70 -6.11
C LEU A 775 -16.05 -28.13 -5.86
N VAL A 776 -14.82 -28.32 -5.37
CA VAL A 776 -14.31 -29.65 -4.95
C VAL A 776 -15.18 -30.26 -3.85
N ASN A 777 -15.59 -29.47 -2.87
CA ASN A 777 -16.46 -29.92 -1.79
C ASN A 777 -17.84 -30.33 -2.34
N LEU A 778 -18.43 -29.56 -3.23
CA LEU A 778 -19.69 -29.85 -3.88
C LEU A 778 -19.62 -31.17 -4.68
N LEU A 779 -18.63 -31.32 -5.56
CA LEU A 779 -18.41 -32.53 -6.36
C LEU A 779 -18.16 -33.77 -5.49
N THR A 780 -17.42 -33.59 -4.40
CA THR A 780 -17.16 -34.65 -3.42
C THR A 780 -18.46 -35.14 -2.71
N GLN A 781 -19.33 -34.19 -2.34
CA GLN A 781 -20.64 -34.50 -1.74
C GLN A 781 -21.56 -35.25 -2.71
N GLU A 782 -21.38 -35.06 -4.01
CA GLU A 782 -22.09 -35.80 -5.07
C GLU A 782 -21.45 -37.12 -5.43
N GLY A 783 -20.34 -37.49 -4.80
CA GLY A 783 -19.60 -38.74 -5.14
C GLY A 783 -18.78 -38.62 -6.44
N ARG A 784 -18.66 -37.46 -7.05
CA ARG A 784 -17.91 -37.17 -8.29
C ARG A 784 -16.43 -36.95 -8.01
N PHE A 785 -15.78 -37.92 -7.36
CA PHE A 785 -14.38 -37.85 -6.91
C PHE A 785 -13.38 -37.66 -8.06
N LYS A 786 -13.65 -38.25 -9.22
CA LYS A 786 -12.82 -38.09 -10.41
C LYS A 786 -12.85 -36.64 -10.91
N ASP A 787 -14.05 -36.06 -11.03
CA ASP A 787 -14.22 -34.69 -11.49
C ASP A 787 -13.56 -33.69 -10.51
N ALA A 788 -13.68 -33.93 -9.20
CA ALA A 788 -13.02 -33.15 -8.17
C ALA A 788 -11.49 -33.19 -8.28
N ARG A 789 -10.89 -34.37 -8.50
CA ARG A 789 -9.45 -34.53 -8.70
C ARG A 789 -8.98 -33.85 -10.00
N ASP A 790 -9.71 -34.07 -11.10
CA ASP A 790 -9.36 -33.50 -12.41
C ASP A 790 -9.44 -31.95 -12.38
N LEU A 791 -10.41 -31.39 -11.66
CA LEU A 791 -10.51 -29.95 -11.43
C LEU A 791 -9.23 -29.40 -10.76
N VAL A 792 -8.81 -29.99 -9.64
CA VAL A 792 -7.59 -29.56 -8.93
C VAL A 792 -6.35 -29.73 -9.80
N ALA A 793 -6.25 -30.84 -10.54
CA ALA A 793 -5.16 -31.12 -11.47
C ALA A 793 -5.05 -30.06 -12.58
N GLY A 794 -6.19 -29.50 -13.02
CA GLY A 794 -6.24 -28.42 -14.00
C GLY A 794 -5.74 -27.07 -13.48
N PHE A 795 -5.97 -26.77 -12.19
CA PHE A 795 -5.59 -25.48 -11.58
C PHE A 795 -4.22 -25.49 -10.89
N LEU A 796 -3.73 -26.65 -10.45
CA LEU A 796 -2.42 -26.76 -9.82
C LEU A 796 -1.26 -26.22 -10.65
N PRO A 797 -1.20 -26.37 -12.00
CA PRO A 797 -0.17 -25.74 -12.81
C PRO A 797 -0.24 -24.20 -12.87
N ILE A 798 -1.41 -23.62 -12.63
CA ILE A 798 -1.60 -22.15 -12.63
C ILE A 798 -1.01 -21.53 -11.36
N ASP A 799 -1.18 -22.22 -10.20
CA ASP A 799 -0.56 -21.83 -8.93
C ASP A 799 0.09 -23.04 -8.25
N PRO A 800 1.26 -23.47 -8.72
CA PRO A 800 1.93 -24.67 -8.19
C PRO A 800 2.45 -24.51 -6.77
N ASN A 801 2.54 -23.28 -6.26
CA ASN A 801 2.98 -22.99 -4.89
C ASN A 801 1.81 -22.92 -3.88
N SER A 802 0.57 -23.01 -4.34
CA SER A 802 -0.61 -23.00 -3.47
C SER A 802 -0.67 -24.25 -2.59
N LYS A 803 -0.44 -24.06 -1.29
CA LYS A 803 -0.59 -25.12 -0.27
C LYS A 803 -2.03 -25.66 -0.23
N VAL A 804 -3.00 -24.81 -0.54
CA VAL A 804 -4.43 -25.19 -0.58
C VAL A 804 -4.67 -26.18 -1.70
N LEU A 805 -4.25 -25.86 -2.93
CA LEU A 805 -4.41 -26.76 -4.08
C LEU A 805 -3.65 -28.09 -3.90
N GLN A 806 -2.43 -28.03 -3.33
CA GLN A 806 -1.64 -29.24 -3.03
C GLN A 806 -2.36 -30.14 -2.01
N ARG A 807 -2.92 -29.57 -0.93
CA ARG A 807 -3.72 -30.33 0.07
C ARG A 807 -5.01 -30.89 -0.55
N LEU A 808 -5.70 -30.12 -1.38
CA LEU A 808 -6.89 -30.58 -2.10
C LEU A 808 -6.55 -31.73 -3.06
N MET A 809 -5.42 -31.67 -3.74
CA MET A 809 -4.98 -32.74 -4.65
C MET A 809 -4.78 -34.07 -3.87
N ILE A 810 -4.03 -34.01 -2.76
CA ILE A 810 -3.83 -35.19 -1.90
C ILE A 810 -5.18 -35.75 -1.39
N ALA A 811 -6.06 -34.85 -0.94
CA ALA A 811 -7.36 -35.25 -0.38
C ALA A 811 -8.28 -35.88 -1.45
N THR A 812 -8.32 -35.31 -2.67
CA THR A 812 -9.17 -35.83 -3.75
C THR A 812 -8.64 -37.15 -4.33
N GLU A 813 -7.32 -37.31 -4.45
CA GLU A 813 -6.69 -38.58 -4.84
C GLU A 813 -6.99 -39.69 -3.83
N ALA A 814 -6.86 -39.41 -2.52
CA ALA A 814 -7.16 -40.35 -1.47
C ALA A 814 -8.63 -40.81 -1.51
N ARG A 815 -9.58 -39.87 -1.73
CA ARG A 815 -11.02 -40.20 -1.85
C ARG A 815 -11.35 -41.00 -3.12
N LEU A 816 -10.73 -40.63 -4.24
CA LEU A 816 -10.89 -41.36 -5.51
C LEU A 816 -10.41 -42.80 -5.37
N LYS A 817 -9.23 -43.03 -4.77
CA LYS A 817 -8.70 -44.38 -4.49
C LYS A 817 -9.64 -45.15 -3.58
N ALA A 818 -10.08 -44.60 -2.47
CA ALA A 818 -11.01 -45.25 -1.54
C ALA A 818 -12.33 -45.63 -2.23
N SER A 819 -12.85 -44.83 -3.16
CA SER A 819 -14.06 -45.14 -3.92
C SER A 819 -13.87 -46.27 -4.93
N GLN A 820 -12.65 -46.48 -5.45
CA GLN A 820 -12.31 -47.59 -6.35
C GLN A 820 -12.05 -48.88 -5.62
N ASP A 821 -11.51 -48.85 -4.39
CA ASP A 821 -11.21 -50.01 -3.56
C ASP A 821 -12.45 -50.60 -2.90
N LEU A 822 -13.53 -49.82 -2.68
CA LEU A 822 -14.77 -50.26 -2.07
C LEU A 822 -15.51 -51.39 -2.82
N PRO A 823 -15.64 -51.36 -4.17
CA PRO A 823 -16.24 -52.45 -4.95
C PRO A 823 -15.41 -53.75 -4.93
N LEU A 824 -14.09 -53.65 -4.83
CA LEU A 824 -13.19 -54.82 -4.75
C LEU A 824 -13.31 -55.52 -3.41
N GLN A 825 -13.54 -54.80 -2.31
CA GLN A 825 -13.76 -55.41 -1.00
C GLN A 825 -15.14 -56.09 -0.88
N LEU A 826 -16.18 -55.52 -1.51
CA LEU A 826 -17.51 -56.10 -1.56
C LEU A 826 -17.58 -57.35 -2.49
N GLY A 827 -16.80 -57.34 -3.59
CA GLY A 827 -16.67 -58.50 -4.48
C GLY A 827 -15.81 -59.65 -3.92
N ALA A 828 -14.95 -59.39 -2.93
CA ALA A 828 -14.16 -60.39 -2.22
C ALA A 828 -14.90 -61.04 -1.02
N LEU A 829 -16.06 -60.50 -0.67
CA LEU A 829 -16.94 -60.99 0.42
C LEU A 829 -18.17 -61.77 -0.11
N GLN A 830 -18.33 -61.86 -1.44
CA GLN A 830 -19.23 -62.83 -2.13
C GLN A 830 -18.45 -64.02 -2.65
#